data_902f00778264bcbf4b70e2b5d3479d9c
#
_entry.id   902f00778264bcbf4b70e2b5d3479d9c
#
_cell.length_a   1.000
_cell.length_b   1.000
_cell.length_c   1.000
_cell.angle_alpha   90.00
_cell.angle_beta   90.00
_cell.angle_gamma   90.00
#
_symmetry.space_group_name_H-M   'P 1'
#
loop_
_entity.id
_entity.type
_entity.pdbx_description
1 polymer ?
#
loop_
_entity_poly.entity_id
_entity_poly.type
_entity_poly.pdbx_seq_one_letter_code
_entity_poly.pdbx_strand_id
1 'polypeptide(L)'
;MKKMLTKRIIALLMAALILLLACACNEAPPEETESADATEDVTEKPTEKPTEPQEVPTEPEEDNNGGLEEAVPEEKYYKVVYSMSENGKIEGNQVQTVKRGEAAEPVTAVADAGYVFVKWSDGSVRATRNDSAVYEDLSVSPIFVSIDYEYTVTYQILRNGALHDEIVKTAKASEIIEFTPAAPQLAYIYGEWSDGIVTPDRVDGVSADGMTFVLDYDPLALNDVPTIEIDTEDGGGVTSKYDYKTCTVSVSNAPEGENFENVSALIRGRGNSSWSYPKKGFKLKFDKKQSMLGSDYEVKNWVFISNYGDKSLIRNMIGYDMSAAMSGLEFTVMHEFIDVYLDGEYYGLFMMCDRIDEKEGRLGLDAPISEDPAEMGYIIEIGMTDRQGSGKDSFSASRDKNRSYSVSFPDPDDPNFKADVHLEYIKNYVDKCLAALSAQDWDLICELIDVDSFIDYYIIQELYMNKDCFWRSVHFYKKPGGKLYAGPLWDMDQGLGNVADLFGTANKETTPTTDLTFEDSTYNKSMGTLWIASANTWYRRLVRNEEFIELLIQRLYECGPIVMDIARKAETDGTNPDSYYAKYAQAMERNFERWKIMGTRVWPNTQHIANIKTVKGQIDYMHDWLIERYFVICDYYGVPIDDLT
;
A
#
# COMPACT_ATOMS: atom_id res chain seq x y z
N MET A 1 -48.52 -4.92 17.62
CA MET A 1 -48.37 -6.35 17.29
C MET A 1 -48.25 -6.63 15.79
N LYS A 2 -49.13 -6.13 14.90
CA LYS A 2 -49.00 -6.40 13.45
C LYS A 2 -47.67 -5.94 12.81
N LYS A 3 -47.09 -4.79 13.16
CA LYS A 3 -45.81 -4.29 12.61
C LYS A 3 -44.57 -5.10 13.06
N MET A 4 -44.63 -5.75 14.25
CA MET A 4 -43.52 -6.63 14.69
C MET A 4 -43.56 -8.01 14.02
N LEU A 5 -44.75 -8.50 13.68
CA LEU A 5 -44.90 -9.77 12.98
C LEU A 5 -44.40 -9.67 11.53
N THR A 6 -44.70 -8.57 10.86
CA THR A 6 -44.22 -8.33 9.49
C THR A 6 -42.68 -8.22 9.38
N LYS A 7 -42.02 -7.56 10.36
CA LYS A 7 -40.56 -7.48 10.40
C LYS A 7 -39.88 -8.83 10.66
N ARG A 8 -40.48 -9.69 11.48
CA ARG A 8 -39.98 -11.05 11.73
C ARG A 8 -40.14 -11.98 10.52
N ILE A 9 -41.24 -11.83 9.77
CA ILE A 9 -41.47 -12.60 8.54
C ILE A 9 -40.49 -12.17 7.42
N ILE A 10 -40.18 -10.88 7.28
CA ILE A 10 -39.19 -10.37 6.30
C ILE A 10 -37.80 -10.83 6.68
N ALA A 11 -37.42 -10.83 7.95
CA ALA A 11 -36.12 -11.31 8.41
C ALA A 11 -35.93 -12.83 8.17
N LEU A 12 -37.01 -13.64 8.38
CA LEU A 12 -37.00 -15.07 8.09
C LEU A 12 -36.92 -15.37 6.58
N LEU A 13 -37.58 -14.58 5.75
CA LEU A 13 -37.49 -14.71 4.28
C LEU A 13 -36.13 -14.31 3.74
N MET A 14 -35.48 -13.29 4.32
CA MET A 14 -34.10 -12.92 3.95
C MET A 14 -33.09 -13.99 4.39
N ALA A 15 -33.24 -14.58 5.57
CA ALA A 15 -32.39 -15.67 6.03
C ALA A 15 -32.53 -16.93 5.16
N ALA A 16 -33.74 -17.26 4.71
CA ALA A 16 -34.00 -18.37 3.79
C ALA A 16 -33.41 -18.12 2.39
N LEU A 17 -33.42 -16.87 1.93
CA LEU A 17 -32.84 -16.50 0.62
C LEU A 17 -31.30 -16.57 0.65
N ILE A 18 -30.67 -16.21 1.77
CA ILE A 18 -29.22 -16.35 1.97
C ILE A 18 -28.80 -17.82 2.03
N LEU A 19 -29.60 -18.69 2.66
CA LEU A 19 -29.35 -20.13 2.69
C LEU A 19 -29.52 -20.78 1.30
N LEU A 20 -30.47 -20.32 0.50
CA LEU A 20 -30.67 -20.82 -0.89
C LEU A 20 -29.52 -20.37 -1.84
N LEU A 21 -28.97 -19.18 -1.63
CA LEU A 21 -27.80 -18.71 -2.38
C LEU A 21 -26.50 -19.44 -1.98
N ALA A 22 -26.39 -19.89 -0.73
CA ALA A 22 -25.25 -20.68 -0.27
C ALA A 22 -25.26 -22.14 -0.78
N CYS A 23 -26.44 -22.71 -1.09
CA CYS A 23 -26.57 -24.05 -1.67
C CYS A 23 -26.37 -24.09 -3.20
N ALA A 24 -26.44 -22.95 -3.89
CA ALA A 24 -26.27 -22.89 -5.35
C ALA A 24 -24.80 -22.83 -5.83
N CYS A 25 -23.84 -22.80 -4.91
CA CYS A 25 -22.41 -22.67 -5.24
C CYS A 25 -21.62 -23.99 -5.13
N ASN A 26 -22.28 -25.15 -5.12
CA ASN A 26 -21.61 -26.45 -4.93
C ASN A 26 -21.96 -27.48 -6.01
N GLU A 27 -21.95 -27.07 -7.27
CA GLU A 27 -21.97 -28.02 -8.40
C GLU A 27 -20.72 -27.84 -9.25
N ALA A 28 -19.98 -28.97 -9.43
CA ALA A 28 -18.80 -29.09 -10.27
C ALA A 28 -19.20 -29.06 -11.76
N PRO A 29 -18.32 -28.59 -12.67
CA PRO A 29 -18.63 -28.55 -14.08
C PRO A 29 -18.57 -29.95 -14.70
N PRO A 30 -19.41 -30.23 -15.73
CA PRO A 30 -19.41 -31.51 -16.42
C PRO A 30 -18.27 -31.63 -17.44
N GLU A 31 -17.77 -32.86 -17.59
CA GLU A 31 -16.79 -33.30 -18.59
C GLU A 31 -17.27 -33.04 -20.01
N GLU A 32 -16.39 -32.52 -20.87
CA GLU A 32 -16.59 -32.44 -22.31
C GLU A 32 -16.31 -33.78 -22.95
N THR A 33 -17.30 -34.30 -23.68
CA THR A 33 -17.14 -35.43 -24.61
C THR A 33 -16.88 -34.89 -26.02
N GLU A 34 -15.80 -35.39 -26.62
CA GLU A 34 -15.46 -35.22 -28.03
C GLU A 34 -16.59 -35.70 -28.97
N SER A 35 -16.85 -34.96 -30.03
CA SER A 35 -17.35 -35.55 -31.27
C SER A 35 -16.72 -34.86 -32.47
N ALA A 36 -16.21 -35.69 -33.36
CA ALA A 36 -15.51 -35.37 -34.58
C ALA A 36 -16.45 -34.94 -35.72
N ASP A 37 -15.83 -34.33 -36.67
CA ASP A 37 -15.94 -34.51 -38.14
C ASP A 37 -16.52 -33.36 -38.95
N ALA A 38 -15.76 -32.92 -39.88
CA ALA A 38 -15.87 -32.81 -41.33
C ALA A 38 -15.17 -31.55 -41.91
N THR A 39 -14.07 -31.83 -42.51
CA THR A 39 -13.47 -31.33 -43.76
C THR A 39 -14.20 -30.24 -44.55
N GLU A 40 -13.48 -29.20 -44.95
CA GLU A 40 -13.33 -28.82 -46.35
C GLU A 40 -12.06 -27.98 -46.62
N ASP A 41 -11.41 -28.40 -47.70
CA ASP A 41 -10.15 -27.99 -48.28
C ASP A 41 -10.34 -26.81 -49.23
N VAL A 42 -9.50 -25.74 -49.14
CA VAL A 42 -9.22 -24.88 -50.30
C VAL A 42 -7.76 -24.38 -50.22
N THR A 43 -7.00 -24.92 -51.10
CA THR A 43 -5.69 -24.48 -51.56
C THR A 43 -5.73 -23.09 -52.17
N GLU A 44 -4.72 -22.25 -51.93
CA GLU A 44 -3.97 -21.56 -52.97
C GLU A 44 -2.67 -20.86 -52.50
N LYS A 45 -1.79 -20.81 -53.38
CA LYS A 45 -0.35 -20.76 -53.54
C LYS A 45 0.23 -19.34 -53.41
N PRO A 46 1.58 -19.21 -53.30
CA PRO A 46 2.27 -18.04 -52.81
C PRO A 46 2.62 -17.00 -53.90
N THR A 47 2.72 -15.75 -53.49
CA THR A 47 3.27 -14.71 -54.35
C THR A 47 4.54 -14.07 -53.76
N GLU A 48 5.41 -13.81 -54.67
CA GLU A 48 6.80 -13.48 -54.73
C GLU A 48 7.26 -12.23 -53.91
N LYS A 49 8.54 -12.33 -53.58
CA LYS A 49 9.46 -11.33 -53.04
C LYS A 49 9.82 -10.31 -54.12
N PRO A 50 9.91 -9.00 -53.87
CA PRO A 50 10.62 -8.08 -54.74
C PRO A 50 12.07 -7.88 -54.28
N THR A 51 12.90 -7.82 -55.27
CA THR A 51 14.34 -7.73 -55.36
C THR A 51 14.89 -6.36 -54.94
N GLU A 52 16.08 -6.35 -54.36
CA GLU A 52 16.97 -5.19 -54.15
C GLU A 52 17.37 -4.48 -55.46
N PRO A 53 17.63 -3.18 -55.46
CA PRO A 53 18.53 -2.54 -56.43
C PRO A 53 19.88 -2.22 -55.81
N GLN A 54 20.87 -2.47 -56.67
CA GLN A 54 22.32 -2.34 -56.48
C GLN A 54 22.80 -0.87 -56.30
N GLU A 55 23.93 -0.78 -55.62
CA GLU A 55 24.75 0.39 -55.36
C GLU A 55 25.38 1.03 -56.64
N VAL A 56 25.55 2.33 -56.60
CA VAL A 56 26.58 3.07 -57.37
C VAL A 56 27.24 4.10 -56.43
N PRO A 57 28.57 4.20 -56.39
CA PRO A 57 29.31 4.98 -55.42
C PRO A 57 29.57 6.41 -55.86
N THR A 58 29.56 7.35 -54.92
CA THR A 58 30.23 8.65 -55.04
C THR A 58 30.91 9.02 -53.72
N GLU A 59 32.18 9.37 -53.84
CA GLU A 59 33.08 9.86 -52.80
C GLU A 59 32.82 11.35 -52.43
N PRO A 60 33.61 11.97 -51.50
CA PRO A 60 33.08 12.42 -50.21
C PRO A 60 33.05 13.96 -50.13
N GLU A 61 32.17 14.49 -49.30
CA GLU A 61 32.34 15.83 -48.74
C GLU A 61 32.38 15.74 -47.21
N GLU A 62 33.47 16.23 -46.64
CA GLU A 62 33.61 16.45 -45.20
C GLU A 62 32.59 17.46 -44.71
N ASP A 63 31.79 17.10 -43.76
CA ASP A 63 31.24 18.09 -42.85
C ASP A 63 31.14 17.54 -41.40
N ASN A 64 31.69 18.34 -40.55
CA ASN A 64 31.99 18.12 -39.16
C ASN A 64 30.71 18.38 -38.34
N ASN A 65 30.02 17.31 -37.92
CA ASN A 65 28.97 17.47 -36.94
C ASN A 65 29.01 16.31 -35.94
N GLY A 66 29.51 16.63 -34.75
CA GLY A 66 29.61 15.70 -33.64
C GLY A 66 28.22 15.18 -33.23
N GLY A 67 27.83 14.05 -33.80
CA GLY A 67 26.71 13.25 -33.29
C GLY A 67 27.20 12.49 -32.08
N LEU A 68 26.58 12.74 -30.96
CA LEU A 68 26.62 11.86 -29.80
C LEU A 68 26.08 10.50 -30.25
N GLU A 69 26.94 9.50 -30.37
CA GLU A 69 26.52 8.10 -30.41
C GLU A 69 25.79 7.84 -29.07
N GLU A 70 24.51 7.56 -29.15
CA GLU A 70 23.81 6.93 -28.04
C GLU A 70 24.53 5.63 -27.71
N ALA A 71 25.24 5.62 -26.60
CA ALA A 71 25.82 4.40 -26.05
C ALA A 71 24.65 3.46 -25.72
N VAL A 72 24.48 2.44 -26.54
CA VAL A 72 23.60 1.31 -26.20
C VAL A 72 24.11 0.76 -24.85
N PRO A 73 23.30 0.71 -23.78
CA PRO A 73 23.78 0.21 -22.52
C PRO A 73 24.30 -1.21 -22.70
N GLU A 74 25.56 -1.44 -22.31
CA GLU A 74 26.20 -2.74 -22.40
C GLU A 74 25.39 -3.70 -21.52
N GLU A 75 24.70 -4.68 -22.12
CA GLU A 75 23.92 -5.65 -21.38
C GLU A 75 24.84 -6.45 -20.46
N LYS A 76 24.66 -6.29 -19.17
CA LYS A 76 25.45 -6.98 -18.15
C LYS A 76 24.82 -8.32 -17.80
N TYR A 77 25.61 -9.37 -17.79
CA TYR A 77 25.20 -10.72 -17.45
C TYR A 77 26.01 -11.24 -16.27
N TYR A 78 25.37 -12.06 -15.45
CA TYR A 78 25.98 -12.70 -14.29
C TYR A 78 25.87 -14.20 -14.39
N LYS A 79 26.87 -14.88 -13.82
CA LYS A 79 26.93 -16.33 -13.80
C LYS A 79 26.33 -16.84 -12.49
N VAL A 80 25.32 -17.71 -12.62
CA VAL A 80 24.70 -18.41 -11.49
C VAL A 80 25.11 -19.86 -11.58
N VAL A 81 25.75 -20.39 -10.53
CA VAL A 81 26.27 -21.75 -10.46
C VAL A 81 25.71 -22.46 -9.22
N TYR A 82 24.98 -23.53 -9.47
CA TYR A 82 24.52 -24.44 -8.44
C TYR A 82 25.40 -25.68 -8.43
N SER A 83 26.37 -25.71 -7.52
CA SER A 83 27.37 -26.77 -7.45
C SER A 83 26.82 -28.02 -6.77
N MET A 84 27.09 -29.19 -7.30
CA MET A 84 26.75 -30.47 -6.69
C MET A 84 27.43 -30.65 -5.35
N SER A 85 26.77 -31.31 -4.40
CA SER A 85 27.34 -31.82 -3.18
C SER A 85 27.09 -33.32 -3.02
N GLU A 86 27.73 -33.96 -2.01
CA GLU A 86 27.49 -35.36 -1.70
C GLU A 86 26.10 -35.57 -1.11
N ASN A 87 25.54 -36.78 -1.27
CA ASN A 87 24.28 -37.24 -0.67
C ASN A 87 23.00 -36.63 -1.21
N GLY A 88 23.06 -36.12 -2.45
CA GLY A 88 21.89 -35.62 -3.15
C GLY A 88 22.22 -35.12 -4.55
N LYS A 89 21.22 -34.60 -5.23
CA LYS A 89 21.32 -34.02 -6.57
C LYS A 89 20.61 -32.69 -6.65
N ILE A 90 20.88 -31.96 -7.72
CA ILE A 90 20.16 -30.72 -8.05
C ILE A 90 19.35 -31.02 -9.32
N GLU A 91 18.05 -30.80 -9.28
CA GLU A 91 17.14 -30.82 -10.44
C GLU A 91 16.98 -29.38 -10.95
N GLY A 92 17.10 -29.21 -12.27
CA GLY A 92 17.11 -27.91 -12.93
C GLY A 92 18.45 -27.57 -13.58
N ASN A 93 18.53 -26.38 -14.18
CA ASN A 93 19.73 -25.91 -14.88
C ASN A 93 20.79 -25.41 -13.87
N GLN A 94 21.89 -26.13 -13.75
CA GLN A 94 22.89 -25.87 -12.70
C GLN A 94 23.87 -24.75 -13.03
N VAL A 95 23.99 -24.34 -14.29
CA VAL A 95 24.86 -23.25 -14.72
C VAL A 95 24.08 -22.35 -15.64
N GLN A 96 23.83 -21.14 -15.20
CA GLN A 96 22.98 -20.21 -15.91
C GLN A 96 23.76 -18.90 -16.15
N THR A 97 23.43 -18.23 -17.24
CA THR A 97 23.89 -16.85 -17.51
C THR A 97 22.65 -15.97 -17.52
N VAL A 98 22.53 -15.12 -16.54
CA VAL A 98 21.33 -14.35 -16.27
C VAL A 98 21.61 -12.86 -16.51
N LYS A 99 20.73 -12.20 -17.23
CA LYS A 99 20.84 -10.75 -17.43
C LYS A 99 20.60 -10.01 -16.11
N ARG A 100 21.32 -8.93 -15.90
CA ARG A 100 21.20 -8.10 -14.71
C ARG A 100 19.74 -7.80 -14.38
N GLY A 101 19.32 -8.11 -13.15
CA GLY A 101 17.97 -7.88 -12.64
C GLY A 101 16.92 -8.91 -13.07
N GLU A 102 17.28 -9.88 -13.92
CA GLU A 102 16.38 -10.99 -14.26
C GLU A 102 16.51 -12.14 -13.27
N ALA A 103 15.51 -13.02 -13.26
CA ALA A 103 15.49 -14.21 -12.43
C ALA A 103 16.26 -15.35 -13.07
N ALA A 104 16.96 -16.13 -12.25
CA ALA A 104 17.46 -17.43 -12.67
C ALA A 104 16.30 -18.46 -12.77
N GLU A 105 16.45 -19.48 -13.62
CA GLU A 105 15.54 -20.60 -13.64
C GLU A 105 15.61 -21.34 -12.29
N PRO A 106 14.46 -21.72 -11.70
CA PRO A 106 14.46 -22.38 -10.40
C PRO A 106 15.17 -23.74 -10.46
N VAL A 107 15.86 -24.06 -9.37
CA VAL A 107 16.49 -25.35 -9.13
C VAL A 107 16.00 -25.96 -7.82
N THR A 108 16.00 -27.29 -7.74
CA THR A 108 15.57 -28.00 -6.52
C THR A 108 16.66 -28.94 -6.06
N ALA A 109 17.06 -28.79 -4.80
CA ALA A 109 17.91 -29.75 -4.11
C ALA A 109 17.10 -30.98 -3.68
N VAL A 110 17.52 -32.17 -4.10
CA VAL A 110 16.85 -33.44 -3.82
C VAL A 110 17.83 -34.37 -3.11
N ALA A 111 17.50 -34.72 -1.87
CA ALA A 111 18.33 -35.60 -1.05
C ALA A 111 18.26 -37.05 -1.56
N ASP A 112 19.36 -37.79 -1.45
CA ASP A 112 19.40 -39.22 -1.65
C ASP A 112 18.65 -39.96 -0.53
N ALA A 113 18.31 -41.24 -0.77
CA ALA A 113 17.64 -42.06 0.25
C ALA A 113 18.46 -42.18 1.52
N GLY A 114 17.85 -41.83 2.65
CA GLY A 114 18.50 -41.79 3.96
C GLY A 114 19.17 -40.46 4.32
N TYR A 115 18.97 -39.44 3.51
CA TYR A 115 19.43 -38.08 3.76
C TYR A 115 18.29 -37.07 3.71
N VAL A 116 18.48 -35.89 4.30
CA VAL A 116 17.58 -34.74 4.24
C VAL A 116 18.36 -33.51 3.80
N PHE A 117 17.69 -32.64 3.07
CA PHE A 117 18.21 -31.31 2.73
C PHE A 117 18.18 -30.41 3.97
N VAL A 118 19.27 -29.72 4.25
CA VAL A 118 19.39 -28.79 5.38
C VAL A 118 19.18 -27.36 4.89
N LYS A 119 20.09 -26.90 4.04
CA LYS A 119 20.11 -25.53 3.49
C LYS A 119 21.06 -25.48 2.29
N TRP A 120 21.04 -24.38 1.59
CA TRP A 120 22.10 -24.02 0.65
C TRP A 120 23.29 -23.38 1.40
N SER A 121 24.44 -23.34 0.76
CA SER A 121 25.68 -22.81 1.38
C SER A 121 25.62 -21.32 1.74
N ASP A 122 24.69 -20.58 1.15
CA ASP A 122 24.37 -19.18 1.46
C ASP A 122 23.34 -19.03 2.59
N GLY A 123 22.88 -20.13 3.18
CA GLY A 123 21.93 -20.13 4.28
C GLY A 123 20.47 -20.30 3.88
N SER A 124 20.13 -20.26 2.60
CA SER A 124 18.74 -20.46 2.13
C SER A 124 18.23 -21.85 2.51
N VAL A 125 17.10 -21.92 3.22
CA VAL A 125 16.52 -23.17 3.76
C VAL A 125 15.45 -23.80 2.86
N ARG A 126 15.13 -23.21 1.73
CA ARG A 126 14.17 -23.78 0.78
C ARG A 126 14.88 -24.70 -0.19
N ALA A 127 14.47 -25.96 -0.26
CA ALA A 127 15.05 -26.93 -1.19
C ALA A 127 14.89 -26.46 -2.66
N THR A 128 13.73 -25.93 -3.03
CA THR A 128 13.55 -25.22 -4.30
C THR A 128 13.89 -23.74 -4.10
N ARG A 129 14.89 -23.28 -4.86
CA ARG A 129 15.28 -21.87 -4.84
C ARG A 129 14.99 -21.20 -6.18
N ASN A 130 14.60 -19.96 -6.09
CA ASN A 130 14.38 -19.07 -7.21
C ASN A 130 15.12 -17.76 -6.91
N ASP A 131 16.23 -17.53 -7.57
CA ASP A 131 17.03 -16.31 -7.42
C ASP A 131 16.42 -15.25 -8.34
N SER A 132 15.47 -14.50 -7.80
CA SER A 132 14.49 -13.68 -8.56
C SER A 132 15.06 -12.36 -9.11
N ALA A 133 16.23 -11.92 -8.67
CA ALA A 133 16.88 -10.71 -9.17
C ALA A 133 18.40 -10.85 -9.05
N VAL A 134 19.07 -11.15 -10.16
CA VAL A 134 20.51 -11.43 -10.15
C VAL A 134 21.29 -10.18 -10.50
N TYR A 135 22.05 -9.65 -9.54
CA TYR A 135 22.88 -8.46 -9.70
C TYR A 135 24.38 -8.73 -9.60
N GLU A 136 24.78 -9.96 -9.21
CA GLU A 136 26.15 -10.40 -9.09
C GLU A 136 26.29 -11.88 -9.43
N ASP A 137 27.52 -12.37 -9.58
CA ASP A 137 27.78 -13.79 -9.78
C ASP A 137 27.43 -14.56 -8.50
N LEU A 138 26.63 -15.62 -8.63
CA LEU A 138 26.20 -16.47 -7.54
C LEU A 138 26.81 -17.87 -7.67
N SER A 139 27.37 -18.39 -6.58
CA SER A 139 27.83 -19.78 -6.51
C SER A 139 27.43 -20.41 -5.20
N VAL A 140 26.50 -21.38 -5.25
CA VAL A 140 25.96 -22.05 -4.06
C VAL A 140 25.87 -23.55 -4.26
N SER A 141 25.90 -24.30 -3.15
CA SER A 141 25.74 -25.76 -3.13
C SER A 141 24.76 -26.19 -2.03
N PRO A 142 23.96 -27.23 -2.22
CA PRO A 142 23.09 -27.75 -1.18
C PRO A 142 23.89 -28.54 -0.14
N ILE A 143 23.38 -28.52 1.09
CA ILE A 143 23.94 -29.28 2.23
C ILE A 143 22.90 -30.34 2.60
N PHE A 144 23.36 -31.60 2.67
CA PHE A 144 22.55 -32.75 3.08
C PHE A 144 23.18 -33.44 4.28
N VAL A 145 22.34 -33.93 5.20
CA VAL A 145 22.79 -34.74 6.35
C VAL A 145 21.98 -36.03 6.41
N SER A 146 22.51 -37.04 7.11
CA SER A 146 21.77 -38.28 7.36
C SER A 146 20.48 -38.03 8.14
N ILE A 147 19.43 -38.79 7.86
CA ILE A 147 18.17 -38.77 8.63
C ILE A 147 18.37 -39.04 10.12
N ASP A 148 19.45 -39.78 10.50
CA ASP A 148 19.81 -40.08 11.89
C ASP A 148 20.74 -39.04 12.52
N TYR A 149 21.14 -38.00 11.78
CA TYR A 149 21.91 -36.91 12.33
C TYR A 149 21.13 -36.21 13.44
N GLU A 150 21.75 -36.04 14.62
CA GLU A 150 21.13 -35.33 15.73
C GLU A 150 21.50 -33.84 15.64
N TYR A 151 20.49 -32.98 15.61
CA TYR A 151 20.67 -31.53 15.66
C TYR A 151 20.12 -30.94 16.95
N THR A 152 20.68 -29.80 17.36
CA THR A 152 20.38 -29.15 18.62
C THR A 152 20.04 -27.69 18.42
N VAL A 153 18.96 -27.24 19.06
CA VAL A 153 18.51 -25.84 19.05
C VAL A 153 18.42 -25.35 20.50
N THR A 154 18.93 -24.15 20.72
CA THR A 154 18.87 -23.47 22.02
C THR A 154 17.86 -22.34 21.96
N TYR A 155 16.97 -22.27 22.94
CA TYR A 155 16.00 -21.20 23.12
C TYR A 155 16.33 -20.43 24.39
N GLN A 156 16.65 -19.16 24.26
CA GLN A 156 16.85 -18.24 25.37
C GLN A 156 15.64 -17.34 25.54
N ILE A 157 15.08 -17.34 26.72
CA ILE A 157 13.95 -16.47 27.09
C ILE A 157 14.50 -15.38 28.00
N LEU A 158 14.47 -14.17 27.51
CA LEU A 158 14.86 -12.99 28.29
C LEU A 158 13.60 -12.32 28.88
N ARG A 159 13.79 -11.52 29.90
CA ARG A 159 12.82 -10.59 30.46
C ARG A 159 13.50 -9.27 30.69
N ASN A 160 13.10 -8.24 29.99
CA ASN A 160 13.72 -6.93 30.04
C ASN A 160 15.27 -7.02 29.85
N GLY A 161 15.68 -7.74 28.81
CA GLY A 161 17.08 -7.95 28.47
C GLY A 161 17.86 -8.93 29.38
N ALA A 162 17.28 -9.45 30.46
CA ALA A 162 17.92 -10.38 31.37
C ALA A 162 17.52 -11.83 31.09
N LEU A 163 18.50 -12.74 30.97
CA LEU A 163 18.23 -14.17 30.76
C LEU A 163 17.40 -14.73 31.93
N HIS A 164 16.21 -15.23 31.57
CA HIS A 164 15.25 -15.83 32.49
C HIS A 164 15.27 -17.36 32.42
N ASP A 165 15.33 -17.90 31.19
CA ASP A 165 15.34 -19.35 30.96
C ASP A 165 16.19 -19.68 29.73
N GLU A 166 16.79 -20.87 29.73
CA GLU A 166 17.53 -21.43 28.61
C GLU A 166 17.14 -22.88 28.41
N ILE A 167 16.56 -23.18 27.27
CA ILE A 167 16.05 -24.50 26.94
C ILE A 167 16.79 -25.03 25.72
N VAL A 168 17.43 -26.18 25.86
CA VAL A 168 18.12 -26.89 24.79
C VAL A 168 17.27 -28.08 24.38
N LYS A 169 16.97 -28.17 23.10
CA LYS A 169 16.24 -29.32 22.53
C LYS A 169 17.06 -29.99 21.44
N THR A 170 17.00 -31.32 21.40
CA THR A 170 17.67 -32.15 20.40
C THR A 170 16.66 -33.04 19.71
N ALA A 171 16.79 -33.20 18.38
CA ALA A 171 15.97 -34.09 17.56
C ALA A 171 16.81 -34.69 16.41
N LYS A 172 16.32 -35.76 15.77
CA LYS A 172 16.91 -36.26 14.53
C LYS A 172 16.59 -35.38 13.34
N ALA A 173 17.46 -35.36 12.35
CA ALA A 173 17.26 -34.54 11.13
C ALA A 173 15.99 -34.88 10.37
N SER A 174 15.40 -36.07 10.55
CA SER A 174 14.10 -36.47 10.04
C SER A 174 12.88 -35.94 10.83
N GLU A 175 13.12 -35.29 11.96
CA GLU A 175 12.11 -34.81 12.91
C GLU A 175 12.19 -33.28 12.99
N ILE A 176 11.12 -32.67 13.52
CA ILE A 176 11.05 -31.23 13.82
C ILE A 176 11.01 -31.02 15.34
N ILE A 177 11.49 -29.88 15.79
CA ILE A 177 11.35 -29.43 17.18
C ILE A 177 10.20 -28.41 17.21
N GLU A 178 9.14 -28.76 17.92
CA GLU A 178 8.09 -27.81 18.29
C GLU A 178 8.44 -27.20 19.67
N PHE A 179 8.41 -25.89 19.75
CA PHE A 179 8.70 -25.16 20.96
C PHE A 179 7.67 -24.07 21.23
N THR A 180 7.10 -24.11 22.42
CA THR A 180 6.20 -23.08 22.97
C THR A 180 6.81 -22.61 24.28
N PRO A 181 7.23 -21.34 24.39
CA PRO A 181 7.70 -20.79 25.66
C PRO A 181 6.54 -20.69 26.65
N ALA A 182 6.87 -20.67 27.95
CA ALA A 182 5.87 -20.39 28.97
C ALA A 182 5.25 -19.00 28.72
N ALA A 183 3.91 -18.92 28.85
CA ALA A 183 3.23 -17.64 28.69
C ALA A 183 3.78 -16.59 29.67
N PRO A 184 4.04 -15.35 29.22
CA PRO A 184 4.47 -14.29 30.12
C PRO A 184 3.40 -13.98 31.16
N GLN A 185 3.81 -13.44 32.29
CA GLN A 185 2.85 -12.86 33.23
C GLN A 185 2.16 -11.65 32.60
N LEU A 186 0.97 -11.29 33.05
CA LEU A 186 0.12 -10.22 32.51
C LEU A 186 0.81 -8.84 32.30
N ALA A 187 2.02 -8.65 32.82
CA ALA A 187 2.79 -7.41 32.69
C ALA A 187 3.88 -7.46 31.60
N TYR A 188 3.92 -8.51 30.79
CA TYR A 188 4.91 -8.67 29.75
C TYR A 188 4.22 -8.99 28.43
N ILE A 189 4.74 -8.42 27.35
CA ILE A 189 4.39 -8.78 25.99
C ILE A 189 5.46 -9.70 25.41
N TYR A 190 5.06 -10.56 24.48
CA TYR A 190 6.01 -11.28 23.66
C TYR A 190 6.72 -10.29 22.76
N GLY A 191 8.04 -10.26 22.87
CA GLY A 191 8.88 -9.67 21.85
C GLY A 191 8.95 -10.55 20.60
N GLU A 192 9.80 -10.14 19.70
CA GLU A 192 10.14 -10.89 18.49
C GLU A 192 11.29 -11.87 18.83
N TRP A 193 11.25 -13.07 18.23
CA TRP A 193 12.43 -13.94 18.24
C TRP A 193 13.56 -13.28 17.45
N SER A 194 14.81 -13.55 17.83
CA SER A 194 16.00 -12.97 17.20
C SER A 194 16.12 -13.20 15.68
N ASP A 195 15.29 -14.04 15.10
CA ASP A 195 15.18 -14.32 13.67
C ASP A 195 13.92 -13.71 13.03
N GLY A 196 13.21 -12.83 13.73
CA GLY A 196 12.06 -12.09 13.21
C GLY A 196 10.73 -12.84 13.30
N ILE A 197 10.65 -13.96 14.00
CA ILE A 197 9.37 -14.65 14.24
C ILE A 197 8.66 -14.00 15.42
N VAL A 198 7.46 -13.46 15.18
CA VAL A 198 6.62 -12.75 16.18
C VAL A 198 5.60 -13.64 16.89
N THR A 199 5.45 -14.89 16.50
CA THR A 199 4.63 -15.85 17.25
C THR A 199 5.45 -16.49 18.35
N PRO A 200 4.91 -16.66 19.56
CA PRO A 200 5.65 -17.34 20.61
C PRO A 200 5.95 -18.80 20.24
N ASP A 201 5.01 -19.46 19.59
CA ASP A 201 5.18 -20.85 19.10
C ASP A 201 6.08 -20.86 17.87
N ARG A 202 7.05 -21.78 17.85
CA ARG A 202 7.94 -21.97 16.71
C ARG A 202 8.18 -23.44 16.40
N VAL A 203 8.53 -23.69 15.15
CA VAL A 203 8.86 -25.01 14.64
C VAL A 203 10.20 -24.93 13.93
N ASP A 204 11.17 -25.68 14.42
CA ASP A 204 12.54 -25.68 13.91
C ASP A 204 12.91 -27.06 13.38
N GLY A 205 13.58 -27.10 12.24
CA GLY A 205 14.13 -28.31 11.63
C GLY A 205 15.65 -28.34 11.72
N VAL A 206 16.25 -29.33 11.07
CA VAL A 206 17.71 -29.52 11.05
C VAL A 206 18.49 -28.30 10.50
N SER A 207 17.86 -27.41 9.75
CA SER A 207 18.49 -26.16 9.30
C SER A 207 18.83 -25.20 10.44
N ALA A 208 18.22 -25.38 11.59
CA ALA A 208 18.45 -24.60 12.81
C ALA A 208 19.52 -25.23 13.71
N ASP A 209 20.25 -26.24 13.25
CA ASP A 209 21.29 -26.92 14.05
C ASP A 209 22.38 -25.96 14.55
N GLY A 210 22.63 -26.02 15.86
CA GLY A 210 23.58 -25.16 16.55
C GLY A 210 23.13 -23.72 16.74
N MET A 211 21.92 -23.36 16.33
CA MET A 211 21.39 -22.01 16.48
C MET A 211 20.86 -21.75 17.89
N THR A 212 20.99 -20.51 18.31
CA THR A 212 20.35 -19.99 19.51
C THR A 212 19.33 -18.94 19.08
N PHE A 213 18.08 -19.15 19.45
CA PHE A 213 17.00 -18.19 19.25
C PHE A 213 16.67 -17.52 20.58
N VAL A 214 16.62 -16.20 20.55
CA VAL A 214 16.37 -15.37 21.72
C VAL A 214 15.00 -14.75 21.60
N LEU A 215 14.16 -14.88 22.62
CA LEU A 215 12.89 -14.21 22.77
C LEU A 215 12.96 -13.33 24.03
N ASP A 216 12.81 -12.03 23.87
CA ASP A 216 12.72 -11.13 25.02
C ASP A 216 11.25 -10.81 25.34
N TYR A 217 10.89 -10.91 26.59
CA TYR A 217 9.63 -10.42 27.12
C TYR A 217 9.85 -9.04 27.71
N ASP A 218 9.40 -8.03 27.01
CA ASP A 218 9.45 -6.68 27.52
C ASP A 218 8.36 -6.44 28.58
N PRO A 219 8.64 -5.67 29.64
CA PRO A 219 7.57 -5.16 30.48
C PRO A 219 6.60 -4.38 29.59
N LEU A 220 5.32 -4.54 29.85
CA LEU A 220 4.26 -3.81 29.16
C LEU A 220 4.47 -2.31 29.40
N ALA A 221 5.40 -1.72 28.65
CA ALA A 221 5.61 -0.29 28.64
C ALA A 221 4.50 0.32 27.75
N LEU A 222 3.39 0.67 28.34
CA LEU A 222 2.29 1.41 27.71
C LEU A 222 2.70 2.85 27.33
N ASN A 223 3.99 3.13 27.19
CA ASN A 223 4.52 4.48 27.06
C ASN A 223 5.28 4.70 25.74
N ASP A 224 5.19 3.80 24.80
CA ASP A 224 5.85 3.92 23.48
C ASP A 224 5.07 4.81 22.50
N VAL A 225 3.73 4.89 22.69
CA VAL A 225 2.84 5.77 21.92
C VAL A 225 1.85 6.48 22.85
N PRO A 226 1.29 7.63 22.45
CA PRO A 226 0.21 8.27 23.20
C PRO A 226 -0.98 7.33 23.37
N THR A 227 -1.62 7.38 24.52
CA THR A 227 -2.78 6.56 24.86
C THR A 227 -4.04 7.42 24.94
N ILE A 228 -5.09 7.00 24.27
CA ILE A 228 -6.41 7.65 24.31
C ILE A 228 -7.42 6.66 24.88
N GLU A 229 -7.98 7.02 26.01
CA GLU A 229 -9.09 6.31 26.63
C GLU A 229 -10.40 7.00 26.29
N ILE A 230 -11.38 6.22 25.81
CA ILE A 230 -12.70 6.70 25.37
C ILE A 230 -13.74 5.90 26.12
N ASP A 231 -14.49 6.58 26.99
CA ASP A 231 -15.58 5.97 27.71
C ASP A 231 -16.92 6.47 27.16
N THR A 232 -17.67 5.57 26.53
CA THR A 232 -19.00 5.88 26.01
C THR A 232 -20.02 5.94 27.14
N GLU A 233 -21.02 6.84 27.03
CA GLU A 233 -22.01 7.10 28.07
C GLU A 233 -22.72 5.84 28.61
N ASP A 234 -22.92 4.84 27.77
CA ASP A 234 -23.60 3.58 28.13
C ASP A 234 -22.65 2.37 28.20
N GLY A 235 -21.35 2.54 28.05
CA GLY A 235 -20.37 1.46 28.03
C GLY A 235 -20.58 0.46 26.88
N GLY A 236 -21.37 0.80 25.87
CA GLY A 236 -21.78 -0.09 24.79
C GLY A 236 -20.98 0.09 23.49
N GLY A 237 -19.83 0.71 23.54
CA GLY A 237 -18.96 0.95 22.38
C GLY A 237 -19.59 1.81 21.29
N VAL A 238 -19.01 1.80 20.10
CA VAL A 238 -19.45 2.57 18.93
C VAL A 238 -20.10 1.65 17.90
N THR A 239 -21.41 1.77 17.73
CA THR A 239 -22.23 0.85 16.91
C THR A 239 -22.78 1.49 15.63
N SER A 240 -22.74 2.83 15.50
CA SER A 240 -23.23 3.57 14.33
C SER A 240 -22.14 4.41 13.70
N LYS A 241 -22.13 4.50 12.35
CA LYS A 241 -21.29 5.46 11.63
C LYS A 241 -22.05 6.74 11.25
N TYR A 242 -23.32 6.82 11.56
CA TYR A 242 -24.17 7.97 11.25
C TYR A 242 -24.47 8.80 12.50
N ASP A 243 -24.80 8.12 13.59
CA ASP A 243 -25.22 8.75 14.82
C ASP A 243 -24.04 8.91 15.77
N TYR A 244 -23.87 10.11 16.30
CA TYR A 244 -22.90 10.38 17.34
C TYR A 244 -23.40 9.87 18.69
N LYS A 245 -22.46 9.34 19.47
CA LYS A 245 -22.65 8.94 20.87
C LYS A 245 -21.83 9.86 21.76
N THR A 246 -22.36 10.26 22.89
CA THR A 246 -21.61 11.01 23.91
C THR A 246 -20.53 10.11 24.53
N CYS A 247 -19.38 10.69 24.78
CA CYS A 247 -18.26 10.02 25.46
C CYS A 247 -17.42 11.02 26.25
N THR A 248 -16.60 10.50 27.14
CA THR A 248 -15.46 11.22 27.71
C THR A 248 -14.17 10.68 27.14
N VAL A 249 -13.17 11.53 27.04
CA VAL A 249 -11.86 11.22 26.46
C VAL A 249 -10.79 11.65 27.43
N SER A 250 -9.87 10.76 27.72
CA SER A 250 -8.62 11.02 28.43
C SER A 250 -7.43 10.73 27.53
N VAL A 251 -6.40 11.56 27.61
CA VAL A 251 -5.16 11.41 26.85
C VAL A 251 -4.00 11.39 27.83
N SER A 252 -3.16 10.38 27.71
CA SER A 252 -1.95 10.21 28.49
C SER A 252 -0.77 9.88 27.57
N ASN A 253 0.43 10.02 28.09
CA ASN A 253 1.67 9.78 27.35
C ASN A 253 1.79 10.57 26.02
N ALA A 254 1.10 11.68 25.92
CA ALA A 254 1.20 12.64 24.82
C ALA A 254 2.30 13.66 25.08
N PRO A 255 2.70 14.48 24.08
CA PRO A 255 3.62 15.60 24.27
C PRO A 255 3.23 16.50 25.44
N GLU A 256 4.21 17.24 25.98
CA GLU A 256 4.01 18.12 27.13
C GLU A 256 2.87 19.13 26.87
N GLY A 257 1.91 19.17 27.80
CA GLY A 257 0.75 20.07 27.72
C GLY A 257 -0.47 19.50 26.98
N GLU A 258 -0.37 18.32 26.38
CA GLU A 258 -1.48 17.69 25.64
C GLU A 258 -2.17 16.55 26.40
N ASN A 259 -1.69 16.20 27.60
CA ASN A 259 -2.37 15.26 28.48
C ASN A 259 -3.58 15.93 29.15
N PHE A 260 -4.71 15.25 29.14
CA PHE A 260 -5.94 15.70 29.79
C PHE A 260 -6.81 14.50 30.22
N GLU A 261 -7.77 14.75 31.10
CA GLU A 261 -8.65 13.71 31.62
C GLU A 261 -10.12 14.14 31.47
N ASN A 262 -10.98 13.17 31.14
CA ASN A 262 -12.45 13.27 31.16
C ASN A 262 -13.02 14.46 30.36
N VAL A 263 -12.44 14.76 29.21
CA VAL A 263 -12.95 15.82 28.32
C VAL A 263 -14.15 15.30 27.52
N SER A 264 -15.23 16.06 27.53
CA SER A 264 -16.47 15.73 26.80
C SER A 264 -16.26 15.77 25.30
N ALA A 265 -16.77 14.75 24.62
CA ALA A 265 -16.73 14.62 23.19
C ALA A 265 -17.90 13.79 22.64
N LEU A 266 -18.04 13.78 21.34
CA LEU A 266 -18.94 12.95 20.57
C LEU A 266 -18.14 11.99 19.70
N ILE A 267 -18.49 10.71 19.69
CA ILE A 267 -17.85 9.69 18.88
C ILE A 267 -18.84 8.99 17.96
N ARG A 268 -18.40 8.63 16.76
CA ARG A 268 -19.12 7.73 15.86
C ARG A 268 -18.16 6.92 15.01
N GLY A 269 -18.67 5.86 14.41
CA GLY A 269 -17.94 5.11 13.41
C GLY A 269 -17.64 5.92 12.13
N ARG A 270 -16.58 5.51 11.41
CA ARG A 270 -16.21 6.03 10.09
C ARG A 270 -15.81 4.92 9.14
N GLY A 271 -15.73 5.30 7.88
CA GLY A 271 -15.28 4.45 6.79
C GLY A 271 -16.42 3.87 5.96
N ASN A 272 -16.09 3.46 4.77
CA ASN A 272 -17.01 2.77 3.86
C ASN A 272 -16.77 1.25 3.98
N SER A 273 -15.84 0.72 3.22
CA SER A 273 -15.43 -0.69 3.30
C SER A 273 -14.85 -1.05 4.68
N SER A 274 -14.02 -0.14 5.23
CA SER A 274 -13.40 -0.34 6.55
C SER A 274 -14.39 -0.42 7.71
N TRP A 275 -15.60 0.11 7.58
CA TRP A 275 -16.65 -0.08 8.59
C TRP A 275 -17.14 -1.53 8.70
N SER A 276 -16.90 -2.36 7.69
CA SER A 276 -17.23 -3.79 7.74
C SER A 276 -16.22 -4.62 8.55
N TYR A 277 -15.01 -4.08 8.80
CA TYR A 277 -14.00 -4.80 9.57
C TYR A 277 -14.38 -4.95 11.04
N PRO A 278 -13.85 -5.98 11.74
CA PRO A 278 -13.99 -6.10 13.20
C PRO A 278 -13.45 -4.89 13.96
N LYS A 279 -12.23 -4.45 13.63
CA LYS A 279 -11.63 -3.22 14.17
C LYS A 279 -12.17 -2.01 13.40
N LYS A 280 -13.04 -1.26 14.05
CA LYS A 280 -13.73 -0.10 13.47
C LYS A 280 -12.85 1.14 13.49
N GLY A 281 -12.96 2.00 12.47
CA GLY A 281 -12.43 3.36 12.54
C GLY A 281 -13.43 4.31 13.19
N PHE A 282 -12.93 5.42 13.76
CA PHE A 282 -13.77 6.37 14.50
C PHE A 282 -13.58 7.79 14.00
N LYS A 283 -14.61 8.62 14.26
CA LYS A 283 -14.56 10.07 14.15
C LYS A 283 -14.92 10.62 15.53
N LEU A 284 -13.99 11.39 16.09
CA LEU A 284 -14.13 12.07 17.37
C LEU A 284 -14.37 13.56 17.13
N LYS A 285 -15.28 14.14 17.92
CA LYS A 285 -15.60 15.58 17.88
C LYS A 285 -15.67 16.12 19.30
N PHE A 286 -14.66 16.89 19.69
CA PHE A 286 -14.65 17.57 20.98
C PHE A 286 -15.64 18.73 21.04
N ASP A 287 -16.12 19.04 22.23
CA ASP A 287 -16.96 20.23 22.47
C ASP A 287 -16.17 21.53 22.27
N LYS A 288 -14.91 21.53 22.66
CA LYS A 288 -13.95 22.61 22.43
C LYS A 288 -12.85 22.15 21.51
N LYS A 289 -12.16 23.08 20.88
CA LYS A 289 -10.95 22.78 20.10
C LYS A 289 -9.87 22.22 21.04
N GLN A 290 -9.09 21.27 20.55
CA GLN A 290 -7.94 20.66 21.23
C GLN A 290 -6.76 20.66 20.29
N SER A 291 -5.56 20.99 20.80
CA SER A 291 -4.30 20.59 20.20
C SER A 291 -4.00 19.16 20.62
N MET A 292 -3.59 18.33 19.73
CA MET A 292 -3.28 16.92 20.01
C MET A 292 -2.09 16.49 19.18
N LEU A 293 -1.23 15.65 19.77
CA LEU A 293 -0.14 14.97 19.11
C LEU A 293 0.89 15.89 18.46
N GLY A 294 1.17 17.03 19.08
CA GLY A 294 2.14 18.01 18.58
C GLY A 294 1.62 18.90 17.46
N SER A 295 0.29 18.99 17.26
CA SER A 295 -0.25 19.88 16.22
C SER A 295 -0.07 21.36 16.60
N ASP A 296 0.34 22.17 15.63
CA ASP A 296 0.49 23.62 15.78
C ASP A 296 -0.86 24.36 15.83
N TYR A 297 -1.97 23.65 15.75
CA TYR A 297 -3.32 24.22 15.69
C TYR A 297 -4.33 23.41 16.50
N GLU A 298 -5.36 24.07 16.98
CA GLU A 298 -6.45 23.46 17.71
C GLU A 298 -7.66 23.18 16.82
N VAL A 299 -8.18 21.95 16.89
CA VAL A 299 -9.37 21.54 16.13
C VAL A 299 -10.33 20.72 16.99
N LYS A 300 -11.59 20.65 16.55
CA LYS A 300 -12.61 19.84 17.22
C LYS A 300 -12.68 18.40 16.70
N ASN A 301 -12.34 18.17 15.44
CA ASN A 301 -12.61 16.92 14.75
C ASN A 301 -11.31 16.16 14.49
N TRP A 302 -11.26 14.92 14.97
CA TRP A 302 -10.17 13.98 14.78
C TRP A 302 -10.67 12.69 14.16
N VAL A 303 -9.80 12.02 13.43
CA VAL A 303 -10.10 10.78 12.71
C VAL A 303 -9.16 9.68 13.20
N PHE A 304 -9.72 8.53 13.54
CA PHE A 304 -8.97 7.35 13.95
C PHE A 304 -9.07 6.30 12.85
N ILE A 305 -7.97 6.08 12.15
CA ILE A 305 -7.86 5.11 11.07
C ILE A 305 -7.40 3.79 11.67
N SER A 306 -8.21 2.75 11.48
CA SER A 306 -7.95 1.45 12.12
C SER A 306 -6.82 0.64 11.49
N ASN A 307 -6.44 0.93 10.25
CA ASN A 307 -5.45 0.21 9.44
C ASN A 307 -5.63 -1.33 9.42
N TYR A 308 -6.85 -1.84 9.69
CA TYR A 308 -7.09 -3.28 9.83
C TYR A 308 -6.77 -4.09 8.57
N GLY A 309 -6.98 -3.50 7.40
CA GLY A 309 -6.64 -4.11 6.11
C GLY A 309 -5.16 -3.95 5.71
N ASP A 310 -4.39 -3.16 6.45
CA ASP A 310 -2.96 -2.94 6.26
C ASP A 310 -2.16 -3.61 7.38
N LYS A 311 -1.54 -4.75 7.10
CA LYS A 311 -0.78 -5.51 8.09
C LYS A 311 0.57 -4.91 8.47
N SER A 312 1.05 -3.93 7.73
CA SER A 312 2.19 -3.12 8.13
C SER A 312 1.79 -2.00 9.08
N LEU A 313 0.52 -1.59 9.05
CA LEU A 313 -0.09 -0.44 9.71
C LEU A 313 0.41 0.93 9.20
N ILE A 314 1.54 1.00 8.45
CA ILE A 314 2.25 2.24 8.12
C ILE A 314 2.06 2.74 6.68
N ARG A 315 1.26 2.08 5.81
CA ARG A 315 1.08 2.56 4.42
C ARG A 315 0.55 3.99 4.34
N ASN A 316 -0.44 4.32 5.15
CA ASN A 316 -0.93 5.70 5.21
C ASN A 316 0.16 6.66 5.74
N MET A 317 0.89 6.27 6.80
CA MET A 317 1.97 7.06 7.40
C MET A 317 3.08 7.38 6.39
N ILE A 318 3.60 6.38 5.68
CA ILE A 318 4.60 6.56 4.62
C ILE A 318 4.11 7.57 3.57
N GLY A 319 2.84 7.46 3.13
CA GLY A 319 2.28 8.36 2.12
C GLY A 319 2.18 9.80 2.61
N TYR A 320 1.81 9.99 3.85
CA TYR A 320 1.71 11.32 4.46
C TYR A 320 3.09 11.91 4.77
N ASP A 321 4.05 11.12 5.27
CA ASP A 321 5.43 11.58 5.46
C ASP A 321 6.07 11.99 4.13
N MET A 322 5.84 11.22 3.07
CA MET A 322 6.30 11.56 1.73
C MET A 322 5.65 12.85 1.22
N SER A 323 4.33 13.00 1.41
CA SER A 323 3.60 14.22 1.08
C SER A 323 4.15 15.45 1.82
N ALA A 324 4.45 15.30 3.11
CA ALA A 324 5.01 16.39 3.92
C ALA A 324 6.43 16.80 3.48
N ALA A 325 7.19 15.86 2.91
CA ALA A 325 8.54 16.11 2.42
C ALA A 325 8.57 16.73 1.01
N MET A 326 7.47 16.64 0.24
CA MET A 326 7.39 17.16 -1.12
C MET A 326 6.83 18.59 -1.14
N SER A 327 7.58 19.53 -1.72
CA SER A 327 7.28 20.96 -1.65
C SER A 327 6.10 21.44 -2.50
N GLY A 328 5.66 20.65 -3.48
CA GLY A 328 4.48 20.96 -4.30
C GLY A 328 3.16 20.66 -3.58
N LEU A 329 3.17 19.87 -2.51
CA LEU A 329 1.98 19.55 -1.71
C LEU A 329 1.96 20.43 -0.46
N GLU A 330 1.22 21.54 -0.51
CA GLU A 330 1.23 22.57 0.53
C GLU A 330 0.66 22.11 1.88
N PHE A 331 -0.17 21.07 1.87
CA PHE A 331 -0.80 20.56 3.09
C PHE A 331 -0.80 19.03 3.12
N THR A 332 -0.35 18.52 4.24
CA THR A 332 -0.47 17.11 4.61
C THR A 332 -1.24 17.00 5.92
N VAL A 333 -2.16 16.06 6.02
CA VAL A 333 -2.88 15.80 7.26
C VAL A 333 -1.89 15.39 8.35
N MET A 334 -2.01 15.99 9.54
CA MET A 334 -1.24 15.59 10.72
C MET A 334 -1.63 14.14 11.06
N HIS A 335 -0.66 13.33 11.43
CA HIS A 335 -0.86 11.92 11.71
C HIS A 335 0.14 11.41 12.74
N GLU A 336 -0.32 10.53 13.63
CA GLU A 336 0.50 9.87 14.63
C GLU A 336 -0.18 8.56 15.06
N PHE A 337 0.62 7.58 15.51
CA PHE A 337 0.09 6.39 16.15
C PHE A 337 -0.34 6.65 17.59
N ILE A 338 -1.46 6.07 17.94
CA ILE A 338 -2.04 6.09 19.28
C ILE A 338 -2.56 4.71 19.66
N ASP A 339 -2.41 4.33 20.92
CA ASP A 339 -3.17 3.23 21.50
C ASP A 339 -4.55 3.71 21.95
N VAL A 340 -5.58 2.97 21.60
CA VAL A 340 -6.96 3.28 21.95
C VAL A 340 -7.53 2.26 22.91
N TYR A 341 -8.04 2.75 24.05
CA TYR A 341 -8.92 2.01 24.94
C TYR A 341 -10.35 2.48 24.73
N LEU A 342 -11.27 1.56 24.64
CA LEU A 342 -12.70 1.85 24.48
C LEU A 342 -13.47 1.14 25.59
N ASP A 343 -14.16 1.91 26.43
CA ASP A 343 -14.91 1.43 27.59
C ASP A 343 -14.06 0.52 28.50
N GLY A 344 -12.83 0.93 28.76
CA GLY A 344 -11.87 0.24 29.62
C GLY A 344 -11.12 -0.94 28.99
N GLU A 345 -11.43 -1.32 27.74
CA GLU A 345 -10.74 -2.41 27.03
C GLU A 345 -9.77 -1.89 25.97
N TYR A 346 -8.56 -2.46 25.88
CA TYR A 346 -7.65 -2.17 24.80
C TYR A 346 -8.27 -2.52 23.44
N TYR A 347 -8.47 -1.52 22.61
CA TYR A 347 -9.12 -1.68 21.31
C TYR A 347 -8.12 -1.79 20.15
N GLY A 348 -6.89 -1.31 20.33
CA GLY A 348 -5.79 -1.48 19.38
C GLY A 348 -5.05 -0.19 19.03
N LEU A 349 -4.00 -0.34 18.24
CA LEU A 349 -3.20 0.76 17.70
C LEU A 349 -3.92 1.42 16.52
N PHE A 350 -4.12 2.72 16.58
CA PHE A 350 -4.75 3.51 15.51
C PHE A 350 -3.77 4.54 14.98
N MET A 351 -3.92 4.90 13.71
CA MET A 351 -3.36 6.16 13.23
C MET A 351 -4.42 7.24 13.46
N MET A 352 -4.14 8.14 14.37
CA MET A 352 -4.92 9.34 14.55
C MET A 352 -4.44 10.40 13.57
N CYS A 353 -5.38 11.07 12.93
CA CYS A 353 -5.08 12.17 12.04
C CYS A 353 -6.17 13.23 12.11
N ASP A 354 -5.87 14.42 11.64
CA ASP A 354 -6.92 15.38 11.36
C ASP A 354 -7.64 15.01 10.05
N ARG A 355 -8.53 15.84 9.60
CA ARG A 355 -9.23 15.64 8.33
C ARG A 355 -8.78 16.67 7.31
N ILE A 356 -9.00 16.40 6.05
CA ILE A 356 -8.97 17.40 4.99
C ILE A 356 -10.06 18.44 5.33
N ASP A 357 -9.65 19.69 5.57
CA ASP A 357 -10.52 20.74 6.07
C ASP A 357 -10.10 22.10 5.49
N GLU A 358 -11.05 23.00 5.36
CA GLU A 358 -10.87 24.35 4.85
C GLU A 358 -10.18 25.31 5.81
N LYS A 359 -10.08 24.98 7.10
CA LYS A 359 -9.67 25.87 8.18
C LYS A 359 -8.23 26.38 8.05
N GLU A 360 -7.97 27.50 8.72
CA GLU A 360 -6.61 28.01 8.97
C GLU A 360 -5.74 26.94 9.66
N GLY A 361 -4.47 26.86 9.30
CA GLY A 361 -3.55 25.79 9.71
C GLY A 361 -3.67 24.51 8.86
N ARG A 362 -4.69 24.41 7.99
CA ARG A 362 -4.91 23.37 7.00
C ARG A 362 -4.89 23.97 5.59
N LEU A 363 -5.96 23.87 4.82
CA LEU A 363 -5.99 24.44 3.46
C LEU A 363 -6.20 25.95 3.43
N GLY A 364 -6.64 26.58 4.54
CA GLY A 364 -6.81 28.03 4.63
C GLY A 364 -7.84 28.61 3.65
N LEU A 365 -8.94 27.89 3.43
CA LEU A 365 -9.97 28.26 2.46
C LEU A 365 -11.27 28.77 3.12
N ASP A 366 -11.29 28.96 4.44
CA ASP A 366 -12.49 29.17 5.26
C ASP A 366 -13.07 30.59 5.22
N ALA A 367 -12.85 31.30 4.12
CA ALA A 367 -13.53 32.55 3.85
C ALA A 367 -15.06 32.36 3.79
N PRO A 368 -15.85 33.35 4.24
CA PRO A 368 -17.30 33.28 4.14
C PRO A 368 -17.78 33.05 2.71
N ILE A 369 -18.91 32.36 2.54
CA ILE A 369 -19.51 32.15 1.23
C ILE A 369 -19.83 33.51 0.60
N SER A 370 -19.22 33.78 -0.56
CA SER A 370 -19.35 35.01 -1.33
C SER A 370 -20.41 34.87 -2.43
N GLU A 371 -21.05 35.96 -2.82
CA GLU A 371 -21.90 35.98 -4.01
C GLU A 371 -21.09 35.82 -5.31
N ASP A 372 -19.81 36.23 -5.31
CA ASP A 372 -18.87 35.92 -6.39
C ASP A 372 -18.21 34.55 -6.12
N PRO A 373 -18.57 33.51 -6.85
CA PRO A 373 -18.03 32.16 -6.64
C PRO A 373 -16.54 32.05 -7.00
N ALA A 374 -15.97 33.02 -7.72
CA ALA A 374 -14.54 33.02 -8.06
C ALA A 374 -13.67 33.36 -6.86
N GLU A 375 -14.17 34.20 -5.95
CA GLU A 375 -13.47 34.66 -4.74
C GLU A 375 -13.56 33.66 -3.57
N MET A 376 -14.02 32.44 -3.85
CA MET A 376 -14.15 31.38 -2.86
C MET A 376 -13.13 30.28 -3.06
N GLY A 377 -12.78 29.62 -1.94
CA GLY A 377 -12.10 28.34 -1.95
C GLY A 377 -13.07 27.19 -2.19
N TYR A 378 -12.56 26.10 -2.78
CA TYR A 378 -13.32 24.86 -2.98
C TYR A 378 -12.47 23.65 -2.62
N ILE A 379 -13.09 22.66 -1.99
CA ILE A 379 -12.53 21.31 -1.83
C ILE A 379 -13.47 20.35 -2.56
N ILE A 380 -12.92 19.58 -3.49
CA ILE A 380 -13.67 18.60 -4.28
C ILE A 380 -13.04 17.22 -4.14
N GLU A 381 -13.88 16.21 -3.97
CA GLU A 381 -13.48 14.80 -3.98
C GLU A 381 -13.98 14.14 -5.28
N ILE A 382 -13.09 13.41 -5.93
CA ILE A 382 -13.45 12.63 -7.12
C ILE A 382 -13.85 11.23 -6.69
N GLY A 383 -15.05 10.82 -7.10
CA GLY A 383 -15.62 9.51 -6.83
C GLY A 383 -16.26 8.87 -8.06
N MET A 384 -16.86 7.70 -7.88
CA MET A 384 -17.66 7.06 -8.92
C MET A 384 -19.09 7.62 -8.96
N THR A 385 -19.69 7.63 -10.15
CA THR A 385 -21.06 8.14 -10.38
C THR A 385 -22.14 7.34 -9.65
N ASP A 386 -21.88 6.10 -9.23
CA ASP A 386 -22.80 5.27 -8.46
C ASP A 386 -23.06 5.78 -7.02
N ARG A 387 -22.25 6.74 -6.57
CA ARG A 387 -22.35 7.38 -5.26
C ARG A 387 -22.70 8.87 -5.35
N GLN A 388 -23.33 9.28 -6.44
CA GLN A 388 -23.83 10.65 -6.55
C GLN A 388 -24.71 10.99 -5.35
N GLY A 389 -24.34 12.07 -4.65
CA GLY A 389 -25.17 12.69 -3.65
C GLY A 389 -26.50 13.19 -4.24
N SER A 390 -27.22 13.98 -3.47
CA SER A 390 -28.56 14.48 -3.83
C SER A 390 -28.61 15.42 -5.05
N GLY A 391 -27.49 15.56 -5.80
CA GLY A 391 -27.37 16.51 -6.92
C GLY A 391 -27.20 17.98 -6.51
N LYS A 392 -27.16 18.24 -5.21
CA LYS A 392 -26.88 19.57 -4.65
C LYS A 392 -25.39 19.81 -4.38
N ASP A 393 -24.64 18.73 -4.21
CA ASP A 393 -23.26 18.69 -3.72
C ASP A 393 -22.27 18.08 -4.71
N SER A 394 -22.75 17.59 -5.87
CA SER A 394 -21.90 16.88 -6.81
C SER A 394 -22.30 17.10 -8.28
N PHE A 395 -21.31 16.94 -9.16
CA PHE A 395 -21.48 17.06 -10.62
C PHE A 395 -20.62 16.01 -11.35
N SER A 396 -20.91 15.81 -12.63
CA SER A 396 -20.02 15.11 -13.56
C SER A 396 -19.44 16.11 -14.56
N ALA A 397 -18.13 16.02 -14.79
CA ALA A 397 -17.48 16.86 -15.79
C ALA A 397 -17.77 16.37 -17.21
N SER A 398 -17.85 17.28 -18.18
CA SER A 398 -18.24 16.96 -19.57
C SER A 398 -17.27 15.99 -20.26
N ARG A 399 -15.97 16.03 -19.88
CA ARG A 399 -14.91 15.16 -20.40
C ARG A 399 -14.49 14.04 -19.46
N ASP A 400 -15.22 13.88 -18.35
CA ASP A 400 -15.02 12.81 -17.37
C ASP A 400 -16.36 12.31 -16.79
N LYS A 401 -17.23 11.84 -17.66
CA LYS A 401 -18.62 11.50 -17.36
C LYS A 401 -18.78 10.30 -16.43
N ASN A 402 -17.72 9.49 -16.28
CA ASN A 402 -17.72 8.30 -15.44
C ASN A 402 -17.32 8.61 -13.99
N ARG A 403 -17.04 9.87 -13.68
CA ARG A 403 -16.67 10.32 -12.35
C ARG A 403 -17.67 11.33 -11.83
N SER A 404 -17.87 11.28 -10.51
CA SER A 404 -18.57 12.30 -9.75
C SER A 404 -17.55 13.17 -9.04
N TYR A 405 -17.74 14.45 -9.07
CA TYR A 405 -16.97 15.45 -8.34
C TYR A 405 -17.87 15.98 -7.24
N SER A 406 -17.58 15.61 -5.99
CA SER A 406 -18.36 16.03 -4.82
C SER A 406 -17.69 17.22 -4.15
N VAL A 407 -18.44 18.28 -3.89
CA VAL A 407 -17.95 19.45 -3.17
C VAL A 407 -18.11 19.20 -1.67
N SER A 408 -17.00 19.23 -0.94
CA SER A 408 -16.99 19.14 0.53
C SER A 408 -16.82 20.52 1.19
N PHE A 409 -16.29 21.47 0.45
CA PHE A 409 -16.25 22.89 0.83
C PHE A 409 -16.43 23.76 -0.43
N PRO A 410 -17.26 24.82 -0.40
CA PRO A 410 -18.14 25.23 0.72
C PRO A 410 -19.15 24.16 1.11
N ASP A 411 -19.61 24.18 2.38
CA ASP A 411 -20.61 23.21 2.85
C ASP A 411 -21.91 23.35 2.02
N PRO A 412 -22.32 22.32 1.27
CA PRO A 412 -23.54 22.38 0.46
C PRO A 412 -24.84 22.54 1.27
N ASP A 413 -24.79 22.25 2.57
CA ASP A 413 -25.92 22.44 3.49
C ASP A 413 -25.94 23.86 4.11
N ASP A 414 -24.92 24.69 3.88
CA ASP A 414 -24.94 26.09 4.29
C ASP A 414 -26.03 26.86 3.52
N PRO A 415 -26.89 27.64 4.20
CA PRO A 415 -27.99 28.38 3.56
C PRO A 415 -27.52 29.44 2.53
N ASN A 416 -26.26 29.87 2.57
CA ASN A 416 -25.68 30.79 1.59
C ASN A 416 -25.12 30.07 0.37
N PHE A 417 -24.95 28.74 0.41
CA PHE A 417 -24.52 27.96 -0.74
C PHE A 417 -25.68 27.85 -1.76
N LYS A 418 -25.44 28.31 -2.97
CA LYS A 418 -26.39 28.26 -4.08
C LYS A 418 -25.81 27.34 -5.16
N ALA A 419 -26.42 26.18 -5.37
CA ALA A 419 -25.91 25.20 -6.32
C ALA A 419 -25.83 25.73 -7.77
N ASP A 420 -26.80 26.54 -8.16
CA ASP A 420 -26.85 27.22 -9.49
C ASP A 420 -25.77 28.30 -9.65
N VAL A 421 -25.08 28.70 -8.59
CA VAL A 421 -23.96 29.65 -8.62
C VAL A 421 -22.66 28.94 -8.32
N HIS A 422 -22.53 28.38 -7.13
CA HIS A 422 -21.26 27.86 -6.62
C HIS A 422 -20.88 26.51 -7.22
N LEU A 423 -21.83 25.56 -7.29
CA LEU A 423 -21.59 24.26 -7.91
C LEU A 423 -21.40 24.38 -9.43
N GLU A 424 -22.18 25.25 -10.09
CA GLU A 424 -22.02 25.48 -11.53
C GLU A 424 -20.67 26.15 -11.85
N TYR A 425 -20.21 27.07 -11.01
CA TYR A 425 -18.89 27.71 -11.16
C TYR A 425 -17.76 26.67 -11.11
N ILE A 426 -17.69 25.86 -10.04
CA ILE A 426 -16.58 24.90 -9.89
C ILE A 426 -16.65 23.80 -10.94
N LYS A 427 -17.85 23.37 -11.36
CA LYS A 427 -18.04 22.47 -12.50
C LYS A 427 -17.47 23.05 -13.79
N ASN A 428 -17.80 24.31 -14.10
CA ASN A 428 -17.29 24.98 -15.29
C ASN A 428 -15.76 25.16 -15.23
N TYR A 429 -15.20 25.40 -14.04
CA TYR A 429 -13.77 25.48 -13.84
C TYR A 429 -13.09 24.14 -14.13
N VAL A 430 -13.59 23.03 -13.58
CA VAL A 430 -13.10 21.67 -13.86
C VAL A 430 -13.24 21.33 -15.35
N ASP A 431 -14.35 21.68 -15.98
CA ASP A 431 -14.56 21.49 -17.41
C ASP A 431 -13.54 22.29 -18.26
N LYS A 432 -13.20 23.52 -17.85
CA LYS A 432 -12.15 24.35 -18.47
C LYS A 432 -10.76 23.70 -18.34
N CYS A 433 -10.43 23.21 -17.15
CA CYS A 433 -9.18 22.46 -16.93
C CYS A 433 -9.08 21.23 -17.85
N LEU A 434 -10.12 20.39 -17.87
CA LEU A 434 -10.14 19.18 -18.71
C LEU A 434 -10.15 19.50 -20.22
N ALA A 435 -10.66 20.66 -20.61
CA ALA A 435 -10.58 21.14 -21.98
C ALA A 435 -9.16 21.55 -22.35
N ALA A 436 -8.47 22.33 -21.51
CA ALA A 436 -7.08 22.73 -21.68
C ALA A 436 -6.15 21.51 -21.77
N LEU A 437 -6.31 20.56 -20.84
CA LEU A 437 -5.59 19.29 -20.85
C LEU A 437 -5.84 18.46 -22.12
N SER A 438 -7.06 18.47 -22.64
CA SER A 438 -7.39 17.76 -23.89
C SER A 438 -6.83 18.44 -25.13
N ALA A 439 -6.70 19.77 -25.09
CA ALA A 439 -6.13 20.58 -26.17
C ALA A 439 -4.59 20.63 -26.12
N GLN A 440 -3.99 20.18 -25.02
CA GLN A 440 -2.56 20.31 -24.72
C GLN A 440 -2.09 21.79 -24.74
N ASP A 441 -2.96 22.69 -24.27
CA ASP A 441 -2.71 24.12 -24.17
C ASP A 441 -1.95 24.41 -22.87
N TRP A 442 -0.61 24.41 -22.96
CA TRP A 442 0.26 24.48 -21.78
C TRP A 442 0.12 25.80 -21.02
N ASP A 443 0.03 26.92 -21.72
CA ASP A 443 -0.15 28.22 -21.08
C ASP A 443 -1.44 28.26 -20.28
N LEU A 444 -2.55 27.76 -20.85
CA LEU A 444 -3.82 27.69 -20.19
C LEU A 444 -3.83 26.64 -19.05
N ILE A 445 -3.11 25.53 -19.22
CA ILE A 445 -2.93 24.55 -18.13
C ILE A 445 -2.26 25.22 -16.94
N CYS A 446 -1.14 25.92 -17.16
CA CYS A 446 -0.41 26.64 -16.11
C CYS A 446 -1.22 27.77 -15.45
N GLU A 447 -2.16 28.39 -16.19
CA GLU A 447 -3.10 29.38 -15.63
C GLU A 447 -4.10 28.71 -14.67
N LEU A 448 -4.58 27.51 -14.99
CA LEU A 448 -5.70 26.88 -14.31
C LEU A 448 -5.32 25.94 -13.17
N ILE A 449 -4.21 25.21 -13.30
CA ILE A 449 -3.77 24.26 -12.28
C ILE A 449 -2.41 24.64 -11.71
N ASP A 450 -2.16 24.22 -10.50
CA ASP A 450 -0.84 24.28 -9.89
C ASP A 450 -0.04 23.03 -10.31
N VAL A 451 0.87 23.20 -11.25
CA VAL A 451 1.59 22.10 -11.90
C VAL A 451 2.45 21.31 -10.92
N ASP A 452 3.08 21.99 -9.96
CA ASP A 452 3.96 21.35 -8.97
C ASP A 452 3.18 20.39 -8.08
N SER A 453 1.99 20.78 -7.61
CA SER A 453 1.13 19.90 -6.82
C SER A 453 0.67 18.69 -7.62
N PHE A 454 0.37 18.86 -8.90
CA PHE A 454 -0.02 17.73 -9.76
C PHE A 454 1.16 16.78 -10.02
N ILE A 455 2.39 17.27 -10.14
CA ILE A 455 3.59 16.44 -10.31
C ILE A 455 3.87 15.64 -9.03
N ASP A 456 3.93 16.29 -7.87
CA ASP A 456 4.21 15.61 -6.60
C ASP A 456 3.13 14.58 -6.25
N TYR A 457 1.86 14.93 -6.43
CA TYR A 457 0.77 13.98 -6.27
C TYR A 457 0.91 12.78 -7.23
N TYR A 458 1.27 13.03 -8.49
CA TYR A 458 1.51 11.99 -9.48
C TYR A 458 2.61 11.03 -9.04
N ILE A 459 3.77 11.56 -8.65
CA ILE A 459 4.93 10.74 -8.25
C ILE A 459 4.55 9.80 -7.10
N ILE A 460 3.91 10.32 -6.04
CA ILE A 460 3.53 9.49 -4.89
C ILE A 460 2.53 8.41 -5.28
N GLN A 461 1.50 8.74 -6.05
CA GLN A 461 0.48 7.79 -6.47
C GLN A 461 1.05 6.71 -7.41
N GLU A 462 2.03 7.07 -8.25
CA GLU A 462 2.72 6.13 -9.14
C GLU A 462 3.63 5.17 -8.37
N LEU A 463 4.37 5.69 -7.35
CA LEU A 463 5.16 4.88 -6.43
C LEU A 463 4.30 3.86 -5.68
N TYR A 464 3.14 4.30 -5.22
CA TYR A 464 2.21 3.48 -4.47
C TYR A 464 1.49 2.44 -5.32
N MET A 465 1.29 2.70 -6.61
CA MET A 465 0.30 2.00 -7.42
C MET A 465 -1.05 1.93 -6.68
N ASN A 466 -1.46 3.06 -6.09
CA ASN A 466 -2.65 3.14 -5.26
C ASN A 466 -3.92 2.92 -6.09
N LYS A 467 -4.72 1.93 -5.70
CA LYS A 467 -5.96 1.59 -6.41
C LYS A 467 -7.00 2.70 -6.34
N ASP A 468 -7.14 3.34 -5.20
CA ASP A 468 -8.20 4.32 -5.00
C ASP A 468 -7.97 5.63 -5.76
N CYS A 469 -6.74 5.95 -6.17
CA CYS A 469 -6.42 7.15 -6.94
C CYS A 469 -7.17 7.29 -8.28
N PHE A 470 -7.89 6.27 -8.72
CA PHE A 470 -8.70 6.30 -9.95
C PHE A 470 -10.18 6.60 -9.71
N TRP A 471 -10.68 6.21 -8.52
CA TRP A 471 -12.11 6.11 -8.33
C TRP A 471 -12.64 6.85 -7.11
N ARG A 472 -11.81 7.07 -6.11
CA ARG A 472 -12.21 7.53 -4.77
C ARG A 472 -11.07 8.22 -4.09
N SER A 473 -11.40 9.00 -3.07
CA SER A 473 -10.40 9.59 -2.16
C SER A 473 -9.33 10.43 -2.88
N VAL A 474 -9.65 10.90 -4.10
CA VAL A 474 -8.83 11.86 -4.85
C VAL A 474 -9.38 13.25 -4.54
N HIS A 475 -8.59 14.06 -3.87
CA HIS A 475 -8.97 15.39 -3.50
C HIS A 475 -8.25 16.42 -4.37
N PHE A 476 -8.99 17.46 -4.72
CA PHE A 476 -8.45 18.70 -5.28
C PHE A 476 -9.00 19.87 -4.49
N TYR A 477 -8.22 20.92 -4.41
CA TYR A 477 -8.72 22.16 -3.84
C TYR A 477 -8.38 23.34 -4.74
N LYS A 478 -9.24 24.35 -4.72
CA LYS A 478 -9.07 25.58 -5.49
C LYS A 478 -9.00 26.75 -4.51
N LYS A 479 -7.96 27.56 -4.62
CA LYS A 479 -7.84 28.79 -3.82
C LYS A 479 -8.76 29.91 -4.36
N PRO A 480 -9.22 30.82 -3.50
CA PRO A 480 -9.93 32.02 -3.91
C PRO A 480 -9.16 32.79 -4.98
N GLY A 481 -9.81 33.13 -6.11
CA GLY A 481 -9.15 33.82 -7.23
C GLY A 481 -7.99 33.05 -7.88
N GLY A 482 -7.61 31.88 -7.36
CA GLY A 482 -6.39 31.14 -7.69
C GLY A 482 -6.62 29.88 -8.52
N LYS A 483 -5.60 29.03 -8.55
CA LYS A 483 -5.53 27.79 -9.31
C LYS A 483 -6.20 26.63 -8.58
N LEU A 484 -6.36 25.51 -9.30
CA LEU A 484 -6.71 24.21 -8.75
C LEU A 484 -5.43 23.44 -8.40
N TYR A 485 -5.37 22.88 -7.21
CA TYR A 485 -4.26 22.08 -6.67
C TYR A 485 -4.67 20.62 -6.57
N ALA A 486 -3.72 19.70 -6.79
CA ALA A 486 -3.89 18.29 -6.48
C ALA A 486 -3.59 18.02 -5.00
N GLY A 487 -4.33 17.10 -4.39
CA GLY A 487 -4.19 16.79 -2.97
C GLY A 487 -5.29 17.42 -2.11
N PRO A 488 -5.19 17.28 -0.77
CA PRO A 488 -4.21 16.46 -0.04
C PRO A 488 -4.34 14.95 -0.30
N LEU A 489 -3.28 14.19 0.01
CA LEU A 489 -3.33 12.73 -0.04
C LEU A 489 -4.27 12.17 1.03
N TRP A 490 -4.97 11.08 0.65
CA TRP A 490 -5.88 10.38 1.53
C TRP A 490 -6.04 8.91 1.12
N ASP A 491 -6.31 8.00 2.10
CA ASP A 491 -6.57 6.57 1.87
C ASP A 491 -5.45 5.87 1.06
N MET A 492 -4.22 5.86 1.58
CA MET A 492 -3.04 5.28 0.92
C MET A 492 -2.87 3.78 1.21
N ASP A 493 -3.75 3.16 2.00
CA ASP A 493 -3.64 1.77 2.46
C ASP A 493 -3.86 0.71 1.37
N GLN A 494 -4.41 1.08 0.21
CA GLN A 494 -4.54 0.21 -0.97
C GLN A 494 -3.43 0.44 -2.01
N GLY A 495 -2.23 0.71 -1.55
CA GLY A 495 -1.02 0.85 -2.35
C GLY A 495 0.09 -0.08 -1.89
N LEU A 496 1.31 0.08 -2.45
CA LEU A 496 2.51 -0.68 -2.08
C LEU A 496 2.22 -2.19 -2.00
N GLY A 497 1.62 -2.76 -3.06
CA GLY A 497 1.31 -4.18 -3.18
C GLY A 497 0.10 -4.67 -2.37
N ASN A 498 -0.53 -3.84 -1.55
CA ASN A 498 -1.72 -4.25 -0.76
C ASN A 498 -3.03 -4.11 -1.55
N VAL A 499 -3.10 -4.71 -2.73
CA VAL A 499 -4.24 -4.64 -3.64
C VAL A 499 -4.59 -6.02 -4.20
N ALA A 500 -5.65 -6.65 -3.68
CA ALA A 500 -6.05 -8.00 -4.09
C ALA A 500 -6.96 -8.06 -5.32
N ASP A 501 -7.59 -6.97 -5.67
CA ASP A 501 -8.59 -6.96 -6.75
C ASP A 501 -8.45 -5.72 -7.60
N LEU A 502 -7.58 -5.84 -8.59
CA LEU A 502 -7.41 -4.85 -9.62
C LEU A 502 -8.33 -5.19 -10.79
N PHE A 503 -9.40 -4.40 -10.94
CA PHE A 503 -10.29 -4.45 -12.10
C PHE A 503 -10.93 -5.83 -12.37
N GLY A 504 -11.30 -6.57 -11.30
CA GLY A 504 -11.98 -7.86 -11.43
C GLY A 504 -11.05 -9.02 -11.78
N THR A 505 -9.74 -8.82 -11.80
CA THR A 505 -8.76 -9.90 -11.93
C THR A 505 -8.43 -10.47 -10.56
N ALA A 506 -9.39 -11.15 -9.94
CA ALA A 506 -9.18 -11.81 -8.67
C ALA A 506 -7.86 -12.59 -8.68
N ASN A 507 -6.94 -12.24 -7.74
CA ASN A 507 -5.68 -12.93 -7.46
C ASN A 507 -4.45 -12.60 -8.33
N LYS A 508 -4.42 -11.60 -9.20
CA LYS A 508 -3.12 -11.12 -9.71
C LYS A 508 -2.42 -10.28 -8.63
N GLU A 509 -1.28 -10.74 -8.20
CA GLU A 509 -0.38 -9.97 -7.36
C GLU A 509 0.18 -8.81 -8.16
N THR A 510 0.23 -7.62 -7.58
CA THR A 510 0.99 -6.51 -8.12
C THR A 510 2.40 -6.55 -7.56
N THR A 511 3.38 -6.34 -8.41
CA THR A 511 4.78 -6.17 -8.05
C THR A 511 5.23 -4.77 -8.50
N PRO A 512 6.35 -4.25 -8.01
CA PRO A 512 6.89 -2.96 -8.44
C PRO A 512 7.08 -2.84 -9.96
N THR A 513 7.36 -3.98 -10.61
CA THR A 513 7.59 -4.10 -12.06
C THR A 513 6.38 -4.57 -12.85
N THR A 514 5.22 -4.77 -12.20
CA THR A 514 4.03 -5.31 -12.89
C THR A 514 3.66 -4.46 -14.10
N ASP A 515 3.67 -5.09 -15.26
CA ASP A 515 3.14 -4.51 -16.49
C ASP A 515 1.61 -4.56 -16.46
N LEU A 516 1.00 -3.39 -16.44
CA LEU A 516 -0.43 -3.21 -16.35
C LEU A 516 -1.03 -3.14 -17.76
N THR A 517 -1.13 -4.29 -18.41
CA THR A 517 -1.97 -4.42 -19.59
C THR A 517 -3.42 -4.56 -19.15
N PHE A 518 -4.19 -3.49 -19.27
CA PHE A 518 -5.64 -3.56 -19.08
C PHE A 518 -6.29 -4.27 -20.27
N GLU A 519 -6.91 -5.41 -20.04
CA GLU A 519 -7.70 -6.11 -21.07
C GLU A 519 -9.07 -5.47 -21.30
N ASP A 520 -9.49 -4.53 -20.44
CA ASP A 520 -10.78 -3.86 -20.57
C ASP A 520 -10.76 -2.82 -21.69
N SER A 521 -11.73 -2.94 -22.61
CA SER A 521 -11.90 -2.09 -23.79
C SER A 521 -12.19 -0.61 -23.51
N THR A 522 -12.49 -0.24 -22.25
CA THR A 522 -12.74 1.13 -21.82
C THR A 522 -11.48 1.90 -21.49
N TYR A 523 -10.35 1.21 -21.29
CA TYR A 523 -9.06 1.81 -20.93
C TYR A 523 -7.99 1.46 -21.97
N ASN A 524 -7.29 2.47 -22.46
CA ASN A 524 -6.31 2.31 -23.54
C ASN A 524 -5.16 1.39 -23.14
N LYS A 525 -4.93 0.31 -23.87
CA LYS A 525 -3.99 -0.78 -23.64
C LYS A 525 -2.49 -0.44 -23.74
N SER A 526 -2.08 0.83 -23.83
CA SER A 526 -0.76 1.16 -24.37
C SER A 526 0.20 1.88 -23.42
N MET A 527 -0.04 1.89 -22.11
CA MET A 527 0.79 2.64 -21.18
C MET A 527 1.73 1.79 -20.30
N GLY A 528 1.84 0.49 -20.58
CA GLY A 528 2.87 -0.38 -19.99
C GLY A 528 2.88 -0.36 -18.45
N THR A 529 4.04 -0.07 -17.88
CA THR A 529 4.31 -0.13 -16.43
C THR A 529 3.75 1.04 -15.62
N LEU A 530 3.23 2.08 -16.26
CA LEU A 530 2.68 3.23 -15.53
C LEU A 530 1.25 2.97 -15.06
N TRP A 531 1.01 3.31 -13.79
CA TRP A 531 -0.24 3.03 -13.09
C TRP A 531 -1.27 4.14 -13.23
N ILE A 532 -1.01 5.29 -12.63
CA ILE A 532 -1.97 6.40 -12.59
C ILE A 532 -2.17 7.04 -13.96
N ALA A 533 -1.10 7.12 -14.78
CA ALA A 533 -1.15 7.67 -16.11
C ALA A 533 -2.04 6.87 -17.07
N SER A 534 -2.22 5.57 -16.84
CA SER A 534 -3.03 4.73 -17.73
C SER A 534 -4.53 4.90 -17.53
N ALA A 535 -4.99 5.14 -16.31
CA ALA A 535 -6.40 5.07 -15.95
C ALA A 535 -7.00 6.39 -15.43
N ASN A 536 -6.22 7.26 -14.83
CA ASN A 536 -6.73 8.54 -14.35
C ASN A 536 -6.96 9.55 -15.47
N THR A 537 -8.14 10.16 -15.51
CA THR A 537 -8.55 11.08 -16.59
C THR A 537 -7.67 12.32 -16.70
N TRP A 538 -7.16 12.85 -15.59
CA TRP A 538 -6.30 14.03 -15.54
C TRP A 538 -4.88 13.65 -15.99
N TYR A 539 -4.28 12.70 -15.32
CA TYR A 539 -2.88 12.32 -15.53
C TYR A 539 -2.62 11.69 -16.90
N ARG A 540 -3.58 10.92 -17.44
CA ARG A 540 -3.48 10.42 -18.81
C ARG A 540 -3.36 11.51 -19.88
N ARG A 541 -3.81 12.73 -19.58
CA ARG A 541 -3.66 13.89 -20.45
C ARG A 541 -2.39 14.66 -20.15
N LEU A 542 -2.05 14.85 -18.87
CA LEU A 542 -0.82 15.55 -18.45
C LEU A 542 0.44 14.86 -18.98
N VAL A 543 0.55 13.54 -18.86
CA VAL A 543 1.74 12.81 -19.34
C VAL A 543 1.86 12.72 -20.87
N ARG A 544 1.01 13.40 -21.62
CA ARG A 544 1.14 13.59 -23.08
C ARG A 544 1.68 14.96 -23.45
N ASN A 545 1.78 15.82 -22.48
CA ASN A 545 2.31 17.15 -22.65
C ASN A 545 3.81 17.12 -22.44
N GLU A 546 4.59 17.62 -23.40
CA GLU A 546 6.05 17.55 -23.38
C GLU A 546 6.63 18.37 -22.23
N GLU A 547 6.09 19.57 -22.01
CA GLU A 547 6.54 20.46 -20.93
C GLU A 547 6.25 19.87 -19.55
N PHE A 548 5.10 19.20 -19.39
CA PHE A 548 4.79 18.47 -18.14
C PHE A 548 5.79 17.33 -17.90
N ILE A 549 6.15 16.59 -18.93
CA ILE A 549 7.12 15.48 -18.82
C ILE A 549 8.54 16.01 -18.49
N GLU A 550 8.95 17.12 -19.07
CA GLU A 550 10.25 17.74 -18.72
C GLU A 550 10.31 18.10 -17.23
N LEU A 551 9.28 18.75 -16.72
CA LEU A 551 9.19 19.09 -15.29
C LEU A 551 9.08 17.85 -14.41
N LEU A 552 8.36 16.82 -14.83
CA LEU A 552 8.25 15.55 -14.12
C LEU A 552 9.60 14.84 -14.02
N ILE A 553 10.38 14.78 -15.09
CA ILE A 553 11.72 14.18 -15.11
C ILE A 553 12.63 14.90 -14.11
N GLN A 554 12.64 16.23 -14.16
CA GLN A 554 13.41 17.03 -13.20
C GLN A 554 12.98 16.72 -11.76
N ARG A 555 11.67 16.69 -11.51
CA ARG A 555 11.13 16.46 -10.15
C ARG A 555 11.38 15.04 -9.66
N LEU A 556 11.33 14.03 -10.53
CA LEU A 556 11.71 12.66 -10.19
C LEU A 556 13.17 12.58 -9.73
N TYR A 557 14.09 13.29 -10.41
CA TYR A 557 15.48 13.37 -9.97
C TYR A 557 15.61 14.06 -8.59
N GLU A 558 14.96 15.20 -8.42
CA GLU A 558 15.00 15.99 -7.17
C GLU A 558 14.41 15.26 -5.97
N CYS A 559 13.37 14.44 -6.15
CA CYS A 559 12.72 13.70 -5.06
C CYS A 559 13.41 12.39 -4.69
N GLY A 560 14.44 11.96 -5.43
CA GLY A 560 15.18 10.73 -5.13
C GLY A 560 15.66 10.64 -3.68
N PRO A 561 16.36 11.67 -3.13
CA PRO A 561 16.75 11.67 -1.72
C PRO A 561 15.58 11.54 -0.74
N ILE A 562 14.40 12.11 -1.07
CA ILE A 562 13.19 11.98 -0.24
C ILE A 562 12.71 10.54 -0.23
N VAL A 563 12.61 9.91 -1.41
CA VAL A 563 12.17 8.51 -1.52
C VAL A 563 13.12 7.58 -0.78
N MET A 564 14.44 7.79 -0.91
CA MET A 564 15.44 6.98 -0.20
C MET A 564 15.41 7.22 1.31
N ASP A 565 15.14 8.44 1.79
CA ASP A 565 14.98 8.70 3.22
C ASP A 565 13.74 8.00 3.80
N ILE A 566 12.64 8.03 3.08
CA ILE A 566 11.41 7.32 3.48
C ILE A 566 11.63 5.79 3.44
N ALA A 567 12.32 5.27 2.43
CA ALA A 567 12.68 3.85 2.39
C ALA A 567 13.55 3.47 3.60
N ARG A 568 14.56 4.27 3.94
CA ARG A 568 15.41 4.07 5.11
C ARG A 568 14.62 4.10 6.43
N LYS A 569 13.56 4.91 6.53
CA LYS A 569 12.63 4.86 7.68
C LYS A 569 11.82 3.56 7.74
N ALA A 570 11.69 2.84 6.64
CA ALA A 570 11.08 1.51 6.59
C ALA A 570 12.11 0.37 6.75
N GLU A 571 13.34 0.64 7.15
CA GLU A 571 14.32 -0.39 7.55
C GLU A 571 13.97 -0.99 8.91
N THR A 572 14.23 -2.29 9.06
CA THR A 572 13.88 -3.05 10.26
C THR A 572 15.07 -3.79 10.88
N ASP A 573 16.28 -3.51 10.43
CA ASP A 573 17.51 -4.16 10.89
C ASP A 573 18.04 -3.62 12.24
N GLY A 574 17.37 -2.58 12.78
CA GLY A 574 17.76 -1.96 14.05
C GLY A 574 18.89 -0.94 13.95
N THR A 575 19.41 -0.65 12.75
CA THR A 575 20.48 0.34 12.57
C THR A 575 19.97 1.78 12.60
N ASN A 576 18.71 1.98 12.22
CA ASN A 576 18.06 3.29 12.18
C ASN A 576 17.08 3.45 13.36
N PRO A 577 17.44 4.22 14.41
CA PRO A 577 16.54 4.46 15.55
C PRO A 577 15.30 5.29 15.19
N ASP A 578 15.32 5.97 14.04
CA ASP A 578 14.21 6.76 13.53
C ASP A 578 13.28 5.97 12.61
N SER A 579 13.56 4.69 12.40
CA SER A 579 12.69 3.84 11.57
C SER A 579 11.31 3.64 12.23
N TYR A 580 10.29 3.41 11.41
CA TYR A 580 8.94 3.12 11.90
C TYR A 580 8.92 1.89 12.79
N TYR A 581 9.72 0.88 12.44
CA TYR A 581 9.83 -0.34 13.25
C TYR A 581 10.45 -0.04 14.61
N ALA A 582 11.56 0.71 14.66
CA ALA A 582 12.20 1.05 15.93
C ALA A 582 11.28 1.86 16.86
N LYS A 583 10.44 2.75 16.29
CA LYS A 583 9.53 3.60 17.07
C LYS A 583 8.27 2.87 17.54
N TYR A 584 7.70 1.97 16.72
CA TYR A 584 6.33 1.52 16.91
C TYR A 584 6.17 0.00 17.02
N ALA A 585 7.26 -0.80 16.98
CA ALA A 585 7.18 -2.27 16.98
C ALA A 585 6.32 -2.82 18.13
N GLN A 586 6.54 -2.36 19.36
CA GLN A 586 5.81 -2.82 20.54
C GLN A 586 4.29 -2.52 20.43
N ALA A 587 3.94 -1.31 20.00
CA ALA A 587 2.53 -0.95 19.81
C ALA A 587 1.87 -1.75 18.68
N MET A 588 2.62 -2.03 17.60
CA MET A 588 2.15 -2.88 16.50
C MET A 588 1.91 -4.31 16.96
N GLU A 589 2.77 -4.86 17.78
CA GLU A 589 2.61 -6.20 18.34
C GLU A 589 1.39 -6.29 19.26
N ARG A 590 1.21 -5.34 20.20
CA ARG A 590 -0.01 -5.24 21.01
C ARG A 590 -1.28 -5.23 20.15
N ASN A 591 -1.24 -4.49 19.03
CA ASN A 591 -2.37 -4.48 18.10
C ASN A 591 -2.65 -5.86 17.51
N PHE A 592 -1.62 -6.62 17.12
CA PHE A 592 -1.82 -7.96 16.53
C PHE A 592 -2.05 -9.05 17.58
N GLU A 593 -1.68 -8.84 18.82
CA GLU A 593 -2.16 -9.68 19.92
C GLU A 593 -3.69 -9.55 20.11
N ARG A 594 -4.21 -8.34 20.02
CA ARG A 594 -5.65 -8.07 20.08
C ARG A 594 -6.36 -8.55 18.81
N TRP A 595 -5.80 -8.27 17.65
CA TRP A 595 -6.37 -8.57 16.34
C TRP A 595 -5.51 -9.59 15.58
N LYS A 596 -5.70 -10.87 15.87
CA LYS A 596 -4.90 -11.99 15.35
C LYS A 596 -5.16 -12.24 13.86
N ILE A 597 -4.72 -11.34 13.00
CA ILE A 597 -4.92 -11.40 11.54
C ILE A 597 -3.63 -11.66 10.75
N MET A 598 -2.48 -11.72 11.39
CA MET A 598 -1.22 -12.08 10.71
C MET A 598 -1.33 -13.50 10.16
N GLY A 599 -0.83 -13.72 8.94
CA GLY A 599 -1.01 -15.00 8.24
C GLY A 599 -2.41 -15.25 7.67
N THR A 600 -3.41 -14.41 7.96
CA THR A 600 -4.78 -14.55 7.47
C THR A 600 -5.08 -13.54 6.36
N ARG A 601 -5.70 -13.96 5.28
CA ARG A 601 -6.11 -13.04 4.21
C ARG A 601 -7.27 -12.16 4.67
N VAL A 602 -7.03 -10.86 4.77
CA VAL A 602 -8.05 -9.82 5.03
C VAL A 602 -8.11 -8.93 3.78
N TRP A 603 -9.31 -8.61 3.30
CA TRP A 603 -9.40 -7.65 2.19
C TRP A 603 -8.76 -6.30 2.61
N PRO A 604 -7.94 -5.62 1.76
CA PRO A 604 -7.63 -5.89 0.37
C PRO A 604 -6.35 -6.72 0.13
N ASN A 605 -5.86 -7.48 1.13
CA ASN A 605 -4.59 -8.20 0.99
C ASN A 605 -4.58 -9.14 -0.21
N THR A 606 -3.47 -9.15 -0.94
CA THR A 606 -3.11 -10.23 -1.86
C THR A 606 -2.78 -11.50 -1.08
N GLN A 607 -2.68 -12.64 -1.75
CA GLN A 607 -2.21 -13.86 -1.08
C GLN A 607 -0.75 -13.71 -0.63
N HIS A 608 0.08 -13.01 -1.40
CA HIS A 608 1.46 -12.70 -1.03
C HIS A 608 1.52 -11.94 0.30
N ILE A 609 0.85 -10.79 0.39
CA ILE A 609 0.75 -9.99 1.63
C ILE A 609 0.22 -10.82 2.81
N ALA A 610 -0.78 -11.69 2.57
CA ALA A 610 -1.31 -12.56 3.63
C ALA A 610 -0.29 -13.61 4.12
N ASN A 611 0.63 -14.05 3.27
CA ASN A 611 1.64 -15.05 3.60
C ASN A 611 2.80 -14.47 4.42
N ILE A 612 3.02 -13.15 4.40
CA ILE A 612 4.00 -12.49 5.26
C ILE A 612 3.42 -12.43 6.67
N LYS A 613 4.03 -13.16 7.60
CA LYS A 613 3.46 -13.44 8.92
C LYS A 613 3.96 -12.52 10.04
N THR A 614 4.87 -11.59 9.74
CA THR A 614 5.48 -10.69 10.72
C THR A 614 5.27 -9.23 10.31
N VAL A 615 5.17 -8.33 11.28
CA VAL A 615 5.15 -6.89 11.03
C VAL A 615 6.44 -6.47 10.33
N LYS A 616 7.57 -6.95 10.82
CA LYS A 616 8.88 -6.73 10.21
C LYS A 616 8.86 -7.06 8.72
N GLY A 617 8.49 -8.28 8.34
CA GLY A 617 8.43 -8.69 6.94
C GLY A 617 7.43 -7.87 6.10
N GLN A 618 6.34 -7.37 6.71
CA GLN A 618 5.43 -6.45 6.02
C GLN A 618 6.09 -5.09 5.73
N ILE A 619 6.93 -4.62 6.64
CA ILE A 619 7.67 -3.35 6.50
C ILE A 619 8.83 -3.53 5.52
N ASP A 620 9.62 -4.60 5.63
CA ASP A 620 10.70 -4.95 4.68
C ASP A 620 10.16 -5.01 3.24
N TYR A 621 8.99 -5.63 3.05
CA TYR A 621 8.34 -5.66 1.72
C TYR A 621 8.03 -4.26 1.17
N MET A 622 7.66 -3.31 2.01
CA MET A 622 7.40 -1.94 1.54
C MET A 622 8.69 -1.16 1.27
N HIS A 623 9.73 -1.39 2.07
CA HIS A 623 11.07 -0.85 1.81
C HIS A 623 11.54 -1.25 0.40
N ASP A 624 11.51 -2.53 0.10
CA ASP A 624 11.93 -3.05 -1.20
C ASP A 624 11.04 -2.52 -2.33
N TRP A 625 9.71 -2.46 -2.10
CA TRP A 625 8.78 -1.90 -3.08
C TRP A 625 9.11 -0.45 -3.44
N LEU A 626 9.34 0.41 -2.44
CA LEU A 626 9.60 1.83 -2.67
C LEU A 626 10.83 2.04 -3.56
N ILE A 627 11.92 1.34 -3.25
CA ILE A 627 13.18 1.43 -3.98
C ILE A 627 13.00 0.90 -5.41
N GLU A 628 12.50 -0.33 -5.55
CA GLU A 628 12.35 -0.96 -6.85
C GLU A 628 11.39 -0.17 -7.75
N ARG A 629 10.23 0.26 -7.21
CA ARG A 629 9.25 1.03 -7.98
C ARG A 629 9.77 2.40 -8.41
N TYR A 630 10.52 3.07 -7.54
CA TYR A 630 11.14 4.34 -7.89
C TYR A 630 12.09 4.19 -9.07
N PHE A 631 12.95 3.18 -9.07
CA PHE A 631 13.85 2.91 -10.19
C PHE A 631 13.11 2.55 -11.48
N VAL A 632 12.03 1.78 -11.39
CA VAL A 632 11.16 1.48 -12.55
C VAL A 632 10.57 2.74 -13.17
N ILE A 633 10.11 3.70 -12.35
CA ILE A 633 9.56 4.97 -12.85
C ILE A 633 10.67 5.83 -13.46
N CYS A 634 11.84 5.92 -12.81
CA CYS A 634 12.99 6.66 -13.31
C CYS A 634 13.48 6.11 -14.66
N ASP A 635 13.60 4.79 -14.79
CA ASP A 635 13.99 4.13 -16.05
C ASP A 635 12.97 4.43 -17.16
N TYR A 636 11.67 4.33 -16.84
CA TYR A 636 10.61 4.62 -17.81
C TYR A 636 10.68 6.04 -18.39
N TYR A 637 11.01 7.04 -17.56
CA TYR A 637 11.12 8.43 -17.98
C TYR A 637 12.54 8.83 -18.39
N GLY A 638 13.51 7.92 -18.31
CA GLY A 638 14.92 8.21 -18.66
C GLY A 638 15.62 9.14 -17.67
N VAL A 639 15.24 9.11 -16.39
CA VAL A 639 15.87 9.91 -15.33
C VAL A 639 17.25 9.32 -15.02
N PRO A 640 18.35 10.10 -15.02
CA PRO A 640 19.67 9.60 -14.66
C PRO A 640 19.72 9.29 -13.16
N ILE A 641 19.92 8.02 -12.80
CA ILE A 641 19.89 7.53 -11.41
C ILE A 641 21.26 7.14 -10.86
N ASP A 642 22.32 7.24 -11.67
CA ASP A 642 23.68 6.79 -11.29
C ASP A 642 24.25 7.50 -10.05
N ASP A 643 23.73 8.68 -9.70
CA ASP A 643 24.15 9.48 -8.55
C ASP A 643 23.25 9.29 -7.30
N LEU A 644 22.21 8.44 -7.38
CA LEU A 644 21.21 8.26 -6.32
C LEU A 644 21.41 6.97 -5.50
N THR A 645 22.40 6.14 -5.85
CA THR A 645 22.69 4.84 -5.16
C THR A 645 23.91 4.95 -4.23
#